data_361e3f5865fb86aa4f94e90ab2a0681f
#
_entry.id   361e3f5865fb86aa4f94e90ab2a0681f
#
_cell.length_a   1.000
_cell.length_b   1.000
_cell.length_c   1.000
_cell.angle_alpha   90.00
_cell.angle_beta   90.00
_cell.angle_gamma   90.00
#
_symmetry.space_group_name_H-M   'P 1'
#
loop_
_entity.id
_entity.type
_entity.pdbx_description
1 polymer ?
#
loop_
_entity_poly.entity_id
_entity_poly.type
_entity_poly.pdbx_seq_one_letter_code
_entity_poly.pdbx_strand_id
1 'polypeptide(L)'
;MNSYKADLHVHSSHSNKPTYWAMRKFSVPESYTSPKHLYRIARERGMDFVTITDHNSINGAMEIAHLPNTFISAEITAHFPENGCKVHVVVLHISESQFQAIMELRKNVYEMVAYLHAEKISHFLAHPLYAQNGKLNCEIIEKSLLLFTTFEIKNGCRAHRFNGFTKRLVSSLNENVINRLADTHNLQPYGCTPWIKGMVGGSDDHGGLFIARAHTTVYDTPTVDGFIDAIKNGDSWADGDDGGPLTMAHSLYGVAHSFYRERLGQRRSGATPFVSALLDRFFNLGEEKGSFLDKVRLFILKNLPASRNHTGKSFEEILDSEARLLLSDTAFLEAIRHADSNRKIFAVTSRLANRLIFHYTSRLMTLPYNAGFFEYLSTAGTIGLVHTLISPYYLAFHHQHKGKELIRNLTIALPEMHHKEAVEKTALFTDTIDGINGVAITIKRLISTAKSRGVELTVITAGDEGEATVEGVKRFPSVGDFVLPEYPELKLNFPPILDVMNFIEREGFTRIHISTPGTVGLLGLLIARMMNIPVAGTYHTDIPQYVRSLTNDEFLEQAAWSYMIWFYSQMEEVLVPSVGTREQLRSRGLPTERMKPLPRWVDTEVYSPEMRNPSFWKSRGVGLGRIVLLYVGRVSREKGLEMLVAAFTELVDSGAPIALAIIGDGPYRQEMETNLTGYPNQFTGYLTGEQLQRGYASADMFVFPSATDTFGNVVLEAQASGLPVIVSDEGGPRELMRDGETGIVFRAGSVKGLVDAVRLLITDPERMSRMGQNARDFTLTNAPDINETYNTILHLDKHNTR
;
A
#
# COMPACT_ATOMS: atom_id res chain seq x y z
N MET A 1 -13.21 -2.09 -45.24
CA MET A 1 -12.13 -1.12 -44.98
C MET A 1 -10.92 -1.90 -44.53
N ASN A 2 -9.81 -1.75 -45.23
CA ASN A 2 -8.54 -2.36 -44.82
C ASN A 2 -7.90 -1.47 -43.75
N SER A 3 -7.44 -2.05 -42.67
CA SER A 3 -6.72 -1.32 -41.60
C SER A 3 -5.22 -1.40 -41.82
N TYR A 4 -4.54 -0.30 -41.61
CA TYR A 4 -3.08 -0.16 -41.65
C TYR A 4 -2.56 0.35 -40.32
N LYS A 5 -1.48 -0.21 -39.78
CA LYS A 5 -1.02 -0.03 -38.43
C LYS A 5 0.45 0.38 -38.38
N ALA A 6 0.76 1.27 -37.42
CA ALA A 6 2.15 1.59 -37.07
C ALA A 6 2.27 1.88 -35.56
N ASP A 7 3.35 1.41 -34.96
CA ASP A 7 3.80 1.88 -33.65
C ASP A 7 4.54 3.21 -33.86
N LEU A 8 3.89 4.32 -33.45
CA LEU A 8 4.41 5.67 -33.71
C LEU A 8 5.34 6.20 -32.62
N HIS A 9 5.59 5.41 -31.56
CA HIS A 9 6.40 5.82 -30.45
C HIS A 9 7.17 4.62 -29.89
N VAL A 10 8.42 4.43 -30.38
CA VAL A 10 9.26 3.30 -30.01
C VAL A 10 10.74 3.65 -30.14
N HIS A 11 11.58 3.11 -29.24
CA HIS A 11 12.98 3.50 -29.10
C HIS A 11 13.95 2.39 -29.43
N SER A 12 15.06 2.78 -30.10
CA SER A 12 16.18 1.90 -30.43
C SER A 12 17.42 2.21 -29.59
N SER A 13 18.50 1.45 -29.82
CA SER A 13 19.82 1.66 -29.21
C SER A 13 20.44 3.04 -29.50
N HIS A 14 19.85 3.84 -30.39
CA HIS A 14 20.28 5.23 -30.65
C HIS A 14 19.68 6.25 -29.65
N SER A 15 18.74 5.85 -28.76
CA SER A 15 18.31 6.62 -27.58
C SER A 15 19.34 6.53 -26.47
N ASN A 16 20.52 7.17 -26.66
CA ASN A 16 21.68 7.00 -25.79
C ASN A 16 21.86 8.08 -24.70
N LYS A 17 20.95 9.05 -24.59
CA LYS A 17 20.98 10.13 -23.59
C LYS A 17 19.82 10.01 -22.59
N PRO A 18 19.99 9.21 -21.56
CA PRO A 18 18.89 8.89 -20.65
C PRO A 18 18.36 10.09 -19.87
N THR A 19 17.06 10.12 -19.71
CA THR A 19 16.33 11.12 -18.91
C THR A 19 16.62 10.97 -17.44
N TYR A 20 16.78 9.73 -16.94
CA TYR A 20 17.00 9.46 -15.52
C TYR A 20 18.43 9.74 -15.08
N TRP A 21 18.60 10.52 -14.00
CA TRP A 21 19.90 10.88 -13.43
C TRP A 21 20.80 9.68 -13.13
N ALA A 22 20.24 8.61 -12.57
CA ALA A 22 21.00 7.39 -12.26
C ALA A 22 21.57 6.73 -13.52
N MET A 23 20.76 6.58 -14.57
CA MET A 23 21.21 6.02 -15.86
C MET A 23 22.30 6.89 -16.49
N ARG A 24 22.16 8.23 -16.43
CA ARG A 24 23.20 9.16 -16.89
C ARG A 24 24.51 9.00 -16.14
N LYS A 25 24.44 8.89 -14.79
CA LYS A 25 25.64 8.71 -13.96
C LYS A 25 26.40 7.42 -14.28
N PHE A 26 25.70 6.37 -14.64
CA PHE A 26 26.31 5.08 -15.00
C PHE A 26 26.53 4.92 -16.52
N SER A 27 26.23 5.93 -17.33
CA SER A 27 26.28 5.90 -18.80
C SER A 27 25.51 4.70 -19.39
N VAL A 28 24.32 4.44 -18.85
CA VAL A 28 23.41 3.40 -19.34
C VAL A 28 22.50 4.02 -20.40
N PRO A 29 22.45 3.53 -21.64
CA PRO A 29 21.48 3.98 -22.65
C PRO A 29 20.04 3.73 -22.20
N GLU A 30 19.07 4.45 -22.77
CA GLU A 30 17.64 4.21 -22.50
C GLU A 30 17.13 2.93 -23.16
N SER A 31 17.69 2.55 -24.31
CA SER A 31 17.35 1.30 -25.01
C SER A 31 18.58 0.61 -25.58
N TYR A 32 18.51 -0.71 -25.66
CA TYR A 32 19.51 -1.59 -26.28
C TYR A 32 18.99 -2.32 -27.53
N THR A 33 17.74 -2.09 -27.90
CA THR A 33 17.09 -2.76 -29.04
C THR A 33 17.69 -2.24 -30.37
N SER A 34 18.32 -3.11 -31.15
CA SER A 34 18.86 -2.69 -32.43
C SER A 34 17.72 -2.32 -33.41
N PRO A 35 17.89 -1.30 -34.28
CA PRO A 35 16.89 -0.87 -35.25
C PRO A 35 16.34 -2.00 -36.12
N LYS A 36 17.21 -2.88 -36.64
CA LYS A 36 16.80 -4.03 -37.46
C LYS A 36 15.98 -5.05 -36.69
N HIS A 37 16.30 -5.28 -35.40
CA HIS A 37 15.55 -6.17 -34.56
C HIS A 37 14.16 -5.58 -34.24
N LEU A 38 14.08 -4.29 -33.94
CA LEU A 38 12.83 -3.55 -33.74
C LEU A 38 11.93 -3.67 -35.00
N TYR A 39 12.48 -3.41 -36.20
CA TYR A 39 11.74 -3.56 -37.46
C TYR A 39 11.13 -4.96 -37.58
N ARG A 40 11.94 -6.02 -37.36
CA ARG A 40 11.48 -7.41 -37.45
C ARG A 40 10.33 -7.68 -36.50
N ILE A 41 10.46 -7.30 -35.23
CA ILE A 41 9.40 -7.51 -34.21
C ILE A 41 8.14 -6.75 -34.55
N ALA A 42 8.24 -5.48 -34.95
CA ALA A 42 7.07 -4.68 -35.33
C ALA A 42 6.31 -5.35 -36.48
N ARG A 43 7.03 -5.84 -37.50
CA ARG A 43 6.42 -6.58 -38.62
C ARG A 43 5.79 -7.91 -38.19
N GLU A 44 6.47 -8.70 -37.36
CA GLU A 44 5.96 -9.96 -36.81
C GLU A 44 4.69 -9.74 -35.94
N ARG A 45 4.57 -8.58 -35.31
CA ARG A 45 3.40 -8.18 -34.52
C ARG A 45 2.31 -7.46 -35.33
N GLY A 46 2.41 -7.46 -36.65
CA GLY A 46 1.37 -7.02 -37.57
C GLY A 46 1.35 -5.51 -37.82
N MET A 47 2.47 -4.81 -37.67
CA MET A 47 2.59 -3.43 -38.10
C MET A 47 2.83 -3.37 -39.61
N ASP A 48 2.04 -2.60 -40.34
CA ASP A 48 2.14 -2.41 -41.77
C ASP A 48 3.24 -1.41 -42.14
N PHE A 49 3.39 -0.38 -41.32
CA PHE A 49 4.44 0.62 -41.39
C PHE A 49 5.31 0.59 -40.15
N VAL A 50 6.59 0.92 -40.30
CA VAL A 50 7.55 0.92 -39.19
C VAL A 50 8.35 2.21 -39.17
N THR A 51 8.41 2.83 -38.00
CA THR A 51 9.30 3.95 -37.72
C THR A 51 10.02 3.73 -36.39
N ILE A 52 11.02 4.57 -36.12
CA ILE A 52 11.74 4.65 -34.83
C ILE A 52 11.76 6.11 -34.42
N THR A 53 11.50 6.36 -33.16
CA THR A 53 11.35 7.72 -32.59
C THR A 53 12.35 7.97 -31.48
N ASP A 54 13.64 7.75 -31.77
CA ASP A 54 14.70 7.95 -30.76
C ASP A 54 14.75 9.39 -30.25
N HIS A 55 15.10 9.54 -28.99
CA HIS A 55 15.20 10.85 -28.32
C HIS A 55 16.22 11.77 -29.01
N ASN A 56 15.72 12.85 -29.63
CA ASN A 56 16.53 13.87 -30.30
C ASN A 56 17.53 13.29 -31.32
N SER A 57 17.15 12.19 -31.99
CA SER A 57 17.96 11.50 -32.98
C SER A 57 17.09 10.85 -34.07
N ILE A 58 17.55 10.87 -35.30
CA ILE A 58 16.96 10.12 -36.43
C ILE A 58 17.80 8.90 -36.81
N ASN A 59 18.92 8.66 -36.14
CA ASN A 59 19.90 7.65 -36.56
C ASN A 59 19.31 6.24 -36.60
N GLY A 60 18.47 5.87 -35.63
CA GLY A 60 17.80 4.57 -35.60
C GLY A 60 16.83 4.39 -36.77
N ALA A 61 16.05 5.41 -37.08
CA ALA A 61 15.14 5.41 -38.21
C ALA A 61 15.91 5.38 -39.55
N MET A 62 17.00 6.12 -39.65
CA MET A 62 17.90 6.12 -40.86
C MET A 62 18.52 4.75 -41.13
N GLU A 63 18.88 3.99 -40.07
CA GLU A 63 19.47 2.65 -40.23
C GLU A 63 18.51 1.66 -40.91
N ILE A 64 17.21 1.84 -40.79
CA ILE A 64 16.17 1.01 -41.41
C ILE A 64 15.47 1.66 -42.61
N ALA A 65 15.82 2.89 -42.98
CA ALA A 65 15.14 3.64 -44.04
C ALA A 65 15.17 2.95 -45.44
N HIS A 66 16.10 2.01 -45.65
CA HIS A 66 16.17 1.21 -46.86
C HIS A 66 15.21 0.00 -46.88
N LEU A 67 14.55 -0.30 -45.77
CA LEU A 67 13.61 -1.41 -45.65
C LEU A 67 12.20 -1.01 -46.10
N PRO A 68 11.36 -1.95 -46.57
CA PRO A 68 10.01 -1.64 -47.03
C PRO A 68 9.11 -1.05 -45.95
N ASN A 69 8.28 -0.08 -46.34
CA ASN A 69 7.25 0.52 -45.50
C ASN A 69 7.81 1.19 -44.26
N THR A 70 8.96 1.81 -44.35
CA THR A 70 9.58 2.60 -43.28
C THR A 70 9.51 4.11 -43.59
N PHE A 71 9.56 4.90 -42.53
CA PHE A 71 9.66 6.37 -42.59
C PHE A 71 10.47 6.91 -41.42
N ILE A 72 11.09 8.09 -41.63
CA ILE A 72 12.00 8.71 -40.66
C ILE A 72 11.21 9.56 -39.67
N SER A 73 11.41 9.34 -38.40
CA SER A 73 10.76 10.08 -37.31
C SER A 73 11.72 10.28 -36.15
N ALA A 74 11.35 11.14 -35.21
CA ALA A 74 12.11 11.33 -33.98
C ALA A 74 11.17 11.84 -32.87
N GLU A 75 11.52 11.53 -31.61
CA GLU A 75 10.93 12.18 -30.44
C GLU A 75 11.81 13.34 -29.99
N ILE A 76 11.26 14.55 -30.07
CA ILE A 76 11.98 15.79 -29.78
C ILE A 76 11.65 16.29 -28.36
N THR A 77 12.67 16.49 -27.54
CA THR A 77 12.50 17.16 -26.25
C THR A 77 12.43 18.67 -26.46
N ALA A 78 11.23 19.24 -26.42
CA ALA A 78 10.97 20.67 -26.53
C ALA A 78 10.83 21.35 -25.16
N HIS A 79 11.02 22.66 -25.09
CA HIS A 79 10.99 23.42 -23.85
C HIS A 79 9.99 24.55 -23.92
N PHE A 80 9.21 24.74 -22.86
CA PHE A 80 8.46 25.97 -22.62
C PHE A 80 9.42 26.99 -22.01
N PRO A 81 9.67 28.14 -22.68
CA PRO A 81 10.73 29.08 -22.27
C PRO A 81 10.45 29.74 -20.92
N GLU A 82 9.19 29.96 -20.55
CA GLU A 82 8.77 30.68 -19.35
C GLU A 82 9.16 29.98 -18.04
N ASN A 83 9.17 28.66 -18.01
CA ASN A 83 9.48 27.91 -16.81
C ASN A 83 10.50 26.78 -17.04
N GLY A 84 10.89 26.55 -18.30
CA GLY A 84 11.79 25.46 -18.72
C GLY A 84 11.15 24.08 -18.58
N CYS A 85 9.80 23.98 -18.60
CA CYS A 85 9.10 22.71 -18.66
C CYS A 85 9.45 21.97 -19.94
N LYS A 86 9.77 20.68 -19.81
CA LYS A 86 10.08 19.79 -20.93
C LYS A 86 8.86 19.01 -21.34
N VAL A 87 8.59 18.99 -22.62
CA VAL A 87 7.57 18.13 -23.25
C VAL A 87 8.19 17.37 -24.43
N HIS A 88 7.62 16.24 -24.76
CA HIS A 88 8.06 15.44 -25.88
C HIS A 88 7.11 15.57 -27.05
N VAL A 89 7.68 15.86 -28.21
CA VAL A 89 6.93 16.00 -29.48
C VAL A 89 7.48 15.00 -30.47
N VAL A 90 6.66 14.06 -30.88
CA VAL A 90 7.02 13.14 -31.95
C VAL A 90 6.73 13.80 -33.29
N VAL A 91 7.75 13.83 -34.15
CA VAL A 91 7.69 14.34 -35.52
C VAL A 91 7.82 13.19 -36.50
N LEU A 92 6.92 13.12 -37.49
CA LEU A 92 6.76 11.98 -38.38
C LEU A 92 7.11 12.33 -39.82
N HIS A 93 7.75 11.38 -40.53
CA HIS A 93 8.06 11.44 -41.95
C HIS A 93 8.82 12.71 -42.34
N ILE A 94 9.95 12.94 -41.68
CA ILE A 94 10.81 14.13 -41.83
C ILE A 94 12.06 13.84 -42.64
N SER A 95 12.59 14.88 -43.27
CA SER A 95 13.92 14.86 -43.89
C SER A 95 15.02 15.22 -42.87
N GLU A 96 16.27 14.92 -43.18
CA GLU A 96 17.41 15.27 -42.35
C GLU A 96 17.55 16.81 -42.17
N SER A 97 17.27 17.60 -43.22
CA SER A 97 17.28 19.07 -43.12
C SER A 97 16.20 19.62 -42.20
N GLN A 98 14.99 19.05 -42.26
CA GLN A 98 13.90 19.40 -41.33
C GLN A 98 14.27 19.02 -39.89
N PHE A 99 14.90 17.84 -39.69
CA PHE A 99 15.37 17.44 -38.39
C PHE A 99 16.36 18.44 -37.79
N GLN A 100 17.35 18.91 -38.58
CA GLN A 100 18.35 19.90 -38.12
C GLN A 100 17.65 21.22 -37.70
N ALA A 101 16.73 21.73 -38.52
CA ALA A 101 15.96 22.94 -38.20
C ALA A 101 15.16 22.77 -36.88
N ILE A 102 14.47 21.61 -36.70
CA ILE A 102 13.73 21.31 -35.46
C ILE A 102 14.66 21.28 -34.26
N MET A 103 15.85 20.69 -34.38
CA MET A 103 16.83 20.62 -33.29
C MET A 103 17.36 21.99 -32.84
N GLU A 104 17.41 22.98 -33.72
CA GLU A 104 17.73 24.36 -33.35
C GLU A 104 16.56 25.03 -32.62
N LEU A 105 15.33 24.84 -33.09
CA LEU A 105 14.12 25.47 -32.58
C LEU A 105 13.58 24.85 -31.26
N ARG A 106 13.91 23.61 -30.94
CA ARG A 106 13.36 22.87 -29.79
C ARG A 106 13.53 23.53 -28.42
N LYS A 107 14.41 24.54 -28.29
CA LYS A 107 14.60 25.32 -27.07
C LYS A 107 13.39 26.22 -26.75
N ASN A 108 12.57 26.50 -27.77
CA ASN A 108 11.33 27.26 -27.67
C ASN A 108 10.21 26.49 -28.38
N VAL A 109 9.30 25.91 -27.61
CA VAL A 109 8.20 25.10 -28.15
C VAL A 109 7.30 25.89 -29.11
N TYR A 110 7.11 27.17 -28.86
CA TYR A 110 6.26 28.02 -29.71
C TYR A 110 6.86 28.21 -31.11
N GLU A 111 8.15 28.48 -31.21
CA GLU A 111 8.86 28.61 -32.48
C GLU A 111 8.94 27.29 -33.23
N MET A 112 9.20 26.19 -32.51
CA MET A 112 9.26 24.86 -33.08
C MET A 112 7.90 24.46 -33.65
N VAL A 113 6.80 24.62 -32.90
CA VAL A 113 5.44 24.26 -33.35
C VAL A 113 5.01 25.12 -34.55
N ALA A 114 5.33 26.43 -34.53
CA ALA A 114 5.08 27.31 -35.68
C ALA A 114 5.79 26.81 -36.97
N TYR A 115 7.05 26.39 -36.84
CA TYR A 115 7.78 25.77 -37.95
C TYR A 115 7.13 24.48 -38.42
N LEU A 116 6.76 23.56 -37.49
CA LEU A 116 6.11 22.30 -37.83
C LEU A 116 4.82 22.49 -38.63
N HIS A 117 4.01 23.48 -38.26
CA HIS A 117 2.77 23.84 -38.97
C HIS A 117 3.05 24.49 -40.32
N ALA A 118 4.05 25.40 -40.42
CA ALA A 118 4.43 26.05 -41.66
C ALA A 118 4.91 25.04 -42.72
N GLU A 119 5.76 24.12 -42.29
CA GLU A 119 6.29 23.03 -43.13
C GLU A 119 5.33 21.84 -43.31
N LYS A 120 4.15 21.92 -42.71
CA LYS A 120 3.13 20.85 -42.76
C LYS A 120 3.66 19.49 -42.29
N ILE A 121 4.55 19.46 -41.30
CA ILE A 121 5.13 18.24 -40.73
C ILE A 121 4.08 17.62 -39.76
N SER A 122 3.76 16.35 -39.97
CA SER A 122 2.90 15.60 -39.07
C SER A 122 3.60 15.40 -37.72
N HIS A 123 2.93 15.80 -36.64
CA HIS A 123 3.48 15.72 -35.27
C HIS A 123 2.39 15.57 -34.21
N PHE A 124 2.76 15.05 -33.06
CA PHE A 124 1.87 14.94 -31.92
C PHE A 124 2.60 15.14 -30.60
N LEU A 125 1.85 15.57 -29.56
CA LEU A 125 2.35 15.64 -28.19
C LEU A 125 2.33 14.23 -27.60
N ALA A 126 3.52 13.70 -27.28
CA ALA A 126 3.69 12.39 -26.68
C ALA A 126 3.35 12.45 -25.16
N HIS A 127 2.76 11.37 -24.62
CA HIS A 127 2.40 11.18 -23.18
C HIS A 127 2.15 12.51 -22.43
N PRO A 128 1.12 13.31 -22.77
CA PRO A 128 0.95 14.71 -22.35
C PRO A 128 0.98 14.96 -20.85
N LEU A 129 0.57 13.98 -20.05
CA LEU A 129 0.50 14.09 -18.57
C LEU A 129 1.79 13.63 -17.87
N TYR A 130 2.86 13.40 -18.62
CA TYR A 130 4.13 12.95 -18.07
C TYR A 130 5.06 14.10 -17.70
N ALA A 131 5.23 14.36 -16.41
CA ALA A 131 6.10 15.40 -15.90
C ALA A 131 7.58 14.99 -15.94
N GLN A 132 8.25 15.20 -17.06
CA GLN A 132 9.64 14.76 -17.28
C GLN A 132 10.64 15.39 -16.31
N ASN A 133 10.51 16.69 -16.05
CA ASN A 133 11.40 17.44 -15.15
C ASN A 133 10.69 18.06 -13.94
N GLY A 134 9.48 17.57 -13.61
CA GLY A 134 8.70 18.02 -12.46
C GLY A 134 8.07 19.41 -12.58
N LYS A 135 8.15 20.04 -13.75
CA LYS A 135 7.63 21.42 -13.99
C LYS A 135 6.30 21.47 -14.75
N LEU A 136 5.76 20.30 -15.10
CA LEU A 136 4.48 20.20 -15.78
C LEU A 136 3.34 20.58 -14.81
N ASN A 137 2.50 21.52 -15.21
CA ASN A 137 1.36 22.04 -14.44
C ASN A 137 0.13 22.23 -15.36
N CYS A 138 -0.99 22.71 -14.81
CA CYS A 138 -2.21 22.92 -15.56
C CYS A 138 -2.03 23.91 -16.70
N GLU A 139 -1.33 25.04 -16.45
CA GLU A 139 -1.05 26.08 -17.44
C GLU A 139 -0.36 25.52 -18.70
N ILE A 140 0.67 24.66 -18.49
CA ILE A 140 1.40 24.03 -19.61
C ILE A 140 0.51 23.09 -20.40
N ILE A 141 -0.38 22.35 -19.73
CA ILE A 141 -1.35 21.48 -20.42
C ILE A 141 -2.35 22.34 -21.22
N GLU A 142 -2.90 23.41 -20.65
CA GLU A 142 -3.82 24.33 -21.32
C GLU A 142 -3.18 24.95 -22.58
N LYS A 143 -1.93 25.45 -22.45
CA LYS A 143 -1.16 25.94 -23.62
C LYS A 143 -0.89 24.85 -24.64
N SER A 144 -0.62 23.61 -24.19
CA SER A 144 -0.44 22.48 -25.11
C SER A 144 -1.71 22.14 -25.88
N LEU A 145 -2.90 22.30 -25.27
CA LEU A 145 -4.18 22.12 -25.97
C LEU A 145 -4.39 23.16 -27.11
N LEU A 146 -3.75 24.33 -27.02
CA LEU A 146 -3.79 25.35 -28.05
C LEU A 146 -2.75 25.08 -29.16
N LEU A 147 -1.56 24.64 -28.78
CA LEU A 147 -0.43 24.43 -29.67
C LEU A 147 -0.54 23.19 -30.56
N PHE A 148 -0.99 22.07 -29.98
CA PHE A 148 -0.99 20.78 -30.67
C PHE A 148 -2.39 20.40 -31.20
N THR A 149 -2.42 19.87 -32.42
CA THR A 149 -3.65 19.34 -33.05
C THR A 149 -3.83 17.84 -32.84
N THR A 150 -2.74 17.11 -32.52
CA THR A 150 -2.76 15.66 -32.31
C THR A 150 -2.08 15.29 -30.99
N PHE A 151 -2.68 14.32 -30.27
CA PHE A 151 -2.23 13.87 -28.96
C PHE A 151 -2.08 12.35 -28.90
N GLU A 152 -1.04 11.88 -28.22
CA GLU A 152 -0.91 10.48 -27.84
C GLU A 152 -1.85 10.19 -26.66
N ILE A 153 -2.95 9.49 -26.95
CA ILE A 153 -3.96 9.11 -25.96
C ILE A 153 -3.82 7.68 -25.47
N LYS A 154 -2.96 6.89 -26.14
CA LYS A 154 -2.65 5.53 -25.77
C LYS A 154 -1.15 5.29 -25.87
N ASN A 155 -0.51 5.20 -24.71
CA ASN A 155 0.91 4.92 -24.58
C ASN A 155 1.10 3.58 -23.86
N GLY A 156 1.83 2.65 -24.48
CA GLY A 156 2.02 1.28 -24.00
C GLY A 156 2.86 1.16 -22.71
N CYS A 157 3.54 2.24 -22.27
CA CYS A 157 4.26 2.32 -21.00
C CYS A 157 3.47 3.02 -19.89
N ARG A 158 2.32 3.66 -20.20
CA ARG A 158 1.51 4.43 -19.23
C ARG A 158 0.28 3.68 -18.78
N ALA A 159 -0.08 3.86 -17.50
CA ALA A 159 -1.27 3.24 -16.93
C ALA A 159 -2.56 3.75 -17.59
N HIS A 160 -3.55 2.89 -17.66
CA HIS A 160 -4.89 3.18 -18.22
C HIS A 160 -5.49 4.50 -17.71
N ARG A 161 -5.29 4.85 -16.44
CA ARG A 161 -5.80 6.10 -15.85
C ARG A 161 -5.25 7.36 -16.54
N PHE A 162 -3.98 7.38 -16.95
CA PHE A 162 -3.38 8.51 -17.67
C PHE A 162 -3.86 8.56 -19.11
N ASN A 163 -3.81 7.43 -19.80
CA ASN A 163 -4.30 7.30 -21.17
C ASN A 163 -5.79 7.65 -21.26
N GLY A 164 -6.60 7.07 -20.37
CA GLY A 164 -8.03 7.35 -20.28
C GLY A 164 -8.35 8.80 -19.89
N PHE A 165 -7.54 9.41 -19.01
CA PHE A 165 -7.72 10.85 -18.70
C PHE A 165 -7.38 11.73 -19.89
N THR A 166 -6.23 11.48 -20.57
CA THR A 166 -5.85 12.23 -21.78
C THR A 166 -6.92 12.12 -22.85
N LYS A 167 -7.45 10.91 -23.09
CA LYS A 167 -8.55 10.71 -24.04
C LYS A 167 -9.78 11.55 -23.68
N ARG A 168 -10.21 11.51 -22.42
CA ARG A 168 -11.35 12.33 -21.96
C ARG A 168 -11.06 13.82 -22.08
N LEU A 169 -9.86 14.27 -21.69
CA LEU A 169 -9.45 15.66 -21.78
C LEU A 169 -9.61 16.19 -23.20
N VAL A 170 -9.02 15.52 -24.19
CA VAL A 170 -9.10 15.97 -25.59
C VAL A 170 -10.49 15.80 -26.20
N SER A 171 -11.27 14.81 -25.74
CA SER A 171 -12.64 14.58 -26.23
C SER A 171 -13.69 15.53 -25.60
N SER A 172 -13.38 16.19 -24.45
CA SER A 172 -14.28 17.15 -23.81
C SER A 172 -14.11 18.57 -24.33
N LEU A 173 -13.14 18.83 -25.20
CA LEU A 173 -12.91 20.15 -25.75
C LEU A 173 -14.06 20.55 -26.70
N ASN A 174 -14.42 21.82 -26.63
CA ASN A 174 -15.33 22.47 -27.53
C ASN A 174 -14.86 23.90 -27.81
N GLU A 175 -15.56 24.59 -28.71
CA GLU A 175 -15.18 25.94 -29.16
C GLU A 175 -15.04 26.92 -27.99
N ASN A 176 -16.01 26.90 -27.04
CA ASN A 176 -16.02 27.81 -25.91
C ASN A 176 -14.78 27.58 -24.99
N VAL A 177 -14.42 26.32 -24.74
CA VAL A 177 -13.22 25.98 -23.94
C VAL A 177 -11.97 26.50 -24.61
N ILE A 178 -11.79 26.22 -25.90
CA ILE A 178 -10.60 26.65 -26.65
C ILE A 178 -10.51 28.17 -26.70
N ASN A 179 -11.63 28.89 -26.96
CA ASN A 179 -11.62 30.35 -26.98
C ASN A 179 -11.26 30.94 -25.60
N ARG A 180 -11.84 30.40 -24.52
CA ARG A 180 -11.50 30.79 -23.17
C ARG A 180 -10.00 30.59 -22.86
N LEU A 181 -9.44 29.44 -23.25
CA LEU A 181 -8.00 29.16 -23.04
C LEU A 181 -7.14 30.09 -23.90
N ALA A 182 -7.53 30.36 -25.15
CA ALA A 182 -6.83 31.29 -26.04
C ALA A 182 -6.76 32.71 -25.44
N ASP A 183 -7.87 33.20 -24.90
CA ASP A 183 -7.98 34.50 -24.22
C ASP A 183 -7.13 34.50 -22.93
N THR A 184 -7.23 33.44 -22.12
CA THR A 184 -6.49 33.32 -20.85
C THR A 184 -4.98 33.36 -21.04
N HIS A 185 -4.47 32.69 -22.07
CA HIS A 185 -3.05 32.56 -22.32
C HIS A 185 -2.53 33.52 -23.40
N ASN A 186 -3.41 34.33 -24.01
CA ASN A 186 -3.08 35.20 -25.16
C ASN A 186 -2.33 34.43 -26.26
N LEU A 187 -2.83 33.23 -26.59
CA LEU A 187 -2.21 32.30 -27.51
C LEU A 187 -3.23 31.79 -28.52
N GLN A 188 -2.97 32.04 -29.82
CA GLN A 188 -3.87 31.57 -30.87
C GLN A 188 -3.75 30.06 -31.08
N PRO A 189 -4.88 29.33 -31.14
CA PRO A 189 -4.86 27.89 -31.38
C PRO A 189 -4.57 27.55 -32.84
N TYR A 190 -3.92 26.43 -33.08
CA TYR A 190 -3.68 25.90 -34.42
C TYR A 190 -4.87 25.01 -34.91
N GLY A 191 -5.10 25.02 -36.22
CA GLY A 191 -6.13 24.23 -36.91
C GLY A 191 -7.44 25.00 -37.17
N CYS A 192 -8.24 24.54 -38.13
CA CYS A 192 -9.54 25.17 -38.49
C CYS A 192 -10.62 24.84 -37.45
N THR A 193 -10.54 23.70 -36.80
CA THR A 193 -11.41 23.24 -35.71
C THR A 193 -10.56 22.83 -34.51
N PRO A 194 -9.95 23.82 -33.79
CA PRO A 194 -8.89 23.52 -32.83
C PRO A 194 -9.40 22.73 -31.61
N TRP A 195 -10.68 22.57 -31.40
CA TRP A 195 -11.29 21.73 -30.37
C TRP A 195 -11.43 20.25 -30.80
N ILE A 196 -11.23 19.91 -32.07
CA ILE A 196 -11.20 18.53 -32.56
C ILE A 196 -9.73 18.12 -32.63
N LYS A 197 -9.34 17.14 -31.80
CA LYS A 197 -7.96 16.66 -31.70
C LYS A 197 -7.80 15.30 -32.36
N GLY A 198 -6.75 15.15 -33.19
CA GLY A 198 -6.29 13.85 -33.65
C GLY A 198 -5.80 12.99 -32.47
N MET A 199 -5.99 11.68 -32.56
CA MET A 199 -5.69 10.73 -31.51
C MET A 199 -4.79 9.62 -32.04
N VAL A 200 -3.61 9.43 -31.42
CA VAL A 200 -2.63 8.42 -31.81
C VAL A 200 -2.22 7.56 -30.62
N GLY A 201 -1.59 6.41 -30.92
CA GLY A 201 -1.00 5.52 -29.93
C GLY A 201 0.38 5.02 -30.35
N GLY A 202 1.22 4.75 -29.36
CA GLY A 202 2.53 4.17 -29.52
C GLY A 202 2.97 3.36 -28.28
N SER A 203 3.93 2.46 -28.42
CA SER A 203 4.34 1.57 -27.34
C SER A 203 5.21 2.25 -26.28
N ASP A 204 5.98 3.27 -26.67
CA ASP A 204 7.02 3.92 -25.84
C ASP A 204 7.99 2.88 -25.25
N ASP A 205 8.26 1.80 -26.05
CA ASP A 205 9.05 0.68 -25.57
C ASP A 205 10.55 0.98 -25.68
N HIS A 206 11.25 0.74 -24.56
CA HIS A 206 12.70 0.89 -24.43
C HIS A 206 13.40 -0.45 -24.19
N GLY A 207 12.67 -1.47 -23.78
CA GLY A 207 13.19 -2.77 -23.39
C GLY A 207 13.15 -3.85 -24.46
N GLY A 208 12.58 -3.57 -25.63
CA GLY A 208 12.37 -4.55 -26.71
C GLY A 208 11.22 -5.53 -26.45
N LEU A 209 10.56 -5.47 -25.27
CA LEU A 209 9.55 -6.44 -24.85
C LEU A 209 8.15 -6.10 -25.36
N PHE A 210 7.83 -4.82 -25.48
CA PHE A 210 6.46 -4.32 -25.68
C PHE A 210 6.27 -3.54 -26.98
N ILE A 211 7.21 -3.65 -27.94
CA ILE A 211 7.09 -3.08 -29.29
C ILE A 211 5.72 -3.43 -29.88
N ALA A 212 5.03 -2.46 -30.49
CA ALA A 212 3.69 -2.58 -31.05
C ALA A 212 2.56 -2.92 -30.05
N ARG A 213 2.82 -2.87 -28.73
CA ARG A 213 1.79 -3.11 -27.70
C ARG A 213 0.64 -2.10 -27.79
N ALA A 214 0.96 -0.85 -28.02
CA ALA A 214 0.04 0.20 -28.43
C ALA A 214 0.50 0.74 -29.79
N HIS A 215 -0.44 1.11 -30.64
CA HIS A 215 -0.17 1.51 -32.02
C HIS A 215 -1.29 2.42 -32.54
N THR A 216 -1.04 3.02 -33.70
CA THR A 216 -2.03 3.82 -34.42
C THR A 216 -2.55 3.03 -35.61
N THR A 217 -3.87 3.05 -35.79
CA THR A 217 -4.58 2.42 -36.91
C THR A 217 -5.20 3.50 -37.79
N VAL A 218 -5.07 3.34 -39.10
CA VAL A 218 -5.69 4.17 -40.16
C VAL A 218 -6.37 3.24 -41.16
N TYR A 219 -7.42 3.68 -41.83
CA TYR A 219 -8.18 2.86 -42.77
C TYR A 219 -7.95 3.31 -44.23
N ASP A 220 -7.87 2.33 -45.14
CA ASP A 220 -7.82 2.49 -46.59
C ASP A 220 -6.65 3.35 -47.11
N THR A 221 -5.49 3.32 -46.44
CA THR A 221 -4.29 4.08 -46.78
C THR A 221 -3.08 3.17 -46.96
N PRO A 222 -2.88 2.54 -48.14
CA PRO A 222 -1.84 1.53 -48.33
C PRO A 222 -0.42 2.09 -48.46
N THR A 223 -0.24 3.40 -48.43
CA THR A 223 1.07 4.07 -48.61
C THR A 223 1.46 4.84 -47.33
N VAL A 224 2.77 5.05 -47.13
CA VAL A 224 3.29 5.86 -46.01
C VAL A 224 2.70 7.27 -46.06
N ASP A 225 2.72 7.94 -47.19
CA ASP A 225 2.21 9.30 -47.35
C ASP A 225 0.72 9.39 -46.99
N GLY A 226 -0.11 8.47 -47.49
CA GLY A 226 -1.51 8.40 -47.17
C GLY A 226 -1.77 8.15 -45.69
N PHE A 227 -0.96 7.29 -45.05
CA PHE A 227 -1.02 7.01 -43.63
C PHE A 227 -0.69 8.28 -42.79
N ILE A 228 0.34 9.01 -43.16
CA ILE A 228 0.78 10.24 -42.50
C ILE A 228 -0.23 11.37 -42.71
N ASP A 229 -0.79 11.51 -43.91
CA ASP A 229 -1.84 12.50 -44.21
C ASP A 229 -3.13 12.23 -43.40
N ALA A 230 -3.51 10.97 -43.24
CA ALA A 230 -4.64 10.62 -42.41
C ALA A 230 -4.44 11.00 -40.91
N ILE A 231 -3.25 10.75 -40.35
CA ILE A 231 -2.88 11.18 -39.00
C ILE A 231 -3.00 12.70 -38.85
N LYS A 232 -2.47 13.45 -39.84
CA LYS A 232 -2.48 14.91 -39.86
C LYS A 232 -3.89 15.49 -39.94
N ASN A 233 -4.80 14.80 -40.61
CA ASN A 233 -6.20 15.18 -40.77
C ASN A 233 -7.05 14.74 -39.56
N GLY A 234 -6.50 13.98 -38.62
CA GLY A 234 -7.19 13.45 -37.45
C GLY A 234 -7.97 12.16 -37.72
N ASP A 235 -7.79 11.53 -38.91
CA ASP A 235 -8.44 10.29 -39.31
C ASP A 235 -7.64 9.06 -38.82
N SER A 236 -7.35 9.01 -37.54
CA SER A 236 -6.54 7.95 -36.91
C SER A 236 -7.14 7.48 -35.60
N TRP A 237 -6.88 6.24 -35.25
CA TRP A 237 -7.35 5.59 -34.03
C TRP A 237 -6.17 5.03 -33.24
N ALA A 238 -6.17 5.30 -31.93
CA ALA A 238 -5.20 4.72 -31.00
C ALA A 238 -5.69 3.36 -30.52
N ASP A 239 -4.95 2.31 -30.81
CA ASP A 239 -5.29 0.91 -30.54
C ASP A 239 -4.24 0.20 -29.68
N GLY A 240 -4.55 -1.05 -29.28
CA GLY A 240 -3.64 -1.90 -28.48
C GLY A 240 -3.90 -1.81 -26.99
N ASP A 241 -2.90 -2.18 -26.17
CA ASP A 241 -3.01 -2.28 -24.73
C ASP A 241 -2.32 -1.12 -24.01
N ASP A 242 -2.95 -0.65 -22.96
CA ASP A 242 -2.31 0.27 -22.02
C ASP A 242 -1.13 -0.40 -21.30
N GLY A 243 -0.19 0.41 -20.86
CA GLY A 243 0.87 -0.02 -19.95
C GLY A 243 0.45 -0.01 -18.50
N GLY A 244 1.47 -0.08 -17.64
CA GLY A 244 1.30 -0.02 -16.19
C GLY A 244 2.61 -0.23 -15.46
N PRO A 245 2.58 -0.31 -14.12
CA PRO A 245 3.79 -0.53 -13.34
C PRO A 245 4.56 -1.78 -13.75
N LEU A 246 3.86 -2.88 -14.06
CA LEU A 246 4.52 -4.12 -14.48
C LEU A 246 5.23 -3.97 -15.83
N THR A 247 4.57 -3.35 -16.81
CA THR A 247 5.17 -3.10 -18.13
C THR A 247 6.43 -2.25 -18.00
N MET A 248 6.35 -1.15 -17.24
CA MET A 248 7.49 -0.27 -17.00
C MET A 248 8.63 -0.96 -16.24
N ALA A 249 8.33 -1.73 -15.20
CA ALA A 249 9.34 -2.49 -14.45
C ALA A 249 10.06 -3.49 -15.34
N HIS A 250 9.32 -4.22 -16.18
CA HIS A 250 9.91 -5.22 -17.09
C HIS A 250 10.75 -4.57 -18.21
N SER A 251 10.34 -3.40 -18.73
CA SER A 251 11.20 -2.62 -19.64
C SER A 251 12.51 -2.23 -18.97
N LEU A 252 12.46 -1.75 -17.71
CA LEU A 252 13.67 -1.43 -16.93
C LEU A 252 14.56 -2.66 -16.70
N TYR A 253 13.98 -3.83 -16.42
CA TYR A 253 14.75 -5.08 -16.32
C TYR A 253 15.36 -5.46 -17.66
N GLY A 254 14.66 -5.29 -18.79
CA GLY A 254 15.17 -5.55 -20.12
C GLY A 254 16.41 -4.70 -20.44
N VAL A 255 16.34 -3.40 -20.13
CA VAL A 255 17.47 -2.46 -20.26
C VAL A 255 18.64 -2.86 -19.35
N ALA A 256 18.35 -3.16 -18.07
CA ALA A 256 19.38 -3.57 -17.11
C ALA A 256 20.07 -4.88 -17.52
N HIS A 257 19.31 -5.86 -18.02
CA HIS A 257 19.82 -7.14 -18.51
C HIS A 257 20.71 -6.95 -19.74
N SER A 258 20.30 -6.13 -20.69
CA SER A 258 21.08 -5.81 -21.90
C SER A 258 22.39 -5.09 -21.56
N PHE A 259 22.34 -4.12 -20.63
CA PHE A 259 23.54 -3.45 -20.10
C PHE A 259 24.52 -4.44 -19.45
N TYR A 260 23.98 -5.36 -18.64
CA TYR A 260 24.80 -6.40 -18.00
C TYR A 260 25.50 -7.29 -19.04
N ARG A 261 24.78 -7.76 -20.06
CA ARG A 261 25.34 -8.57 -21.16
C ARG A 261 26.47 -7.86 -21.90
N GLU A 262 26.28 -6.60 -22.24
CA GLU A 262 27.26 -5.85 -23.05
C GLU A 262 28.54 -5.53 -22.27
N ARG A 263 28.42 -5.05 -21.01
CA ARG A 263 29.59 -4.61 -20.24
C ARG A 263 30.25 -5.67 -19.39
N LEU A 264 29.50 -6.61 -18.85
CA LEU A 264 29.98 -7.61 -17.89
C LEU A 264 30.01 -9.03 -18.46
N GLY A 265 29.27 -9.32 -19.54
CA GLY A 265 29.23 -10.63 -20.18
C GLY A 265 30.55 -11.06 -20.81
N GLN A 266 31.46 -10.11 -21.05
CA GLN A 266 32.84 -10.39 -21.51
C GLN A 266 33.81 -10.70 -20.36
N ARG A 267 33.48 -10.36 -19.11
CA ARG A 267 34.25 -10.77 -17.93
C ARG A 267 33.46 -11.86 -17.21
N ARG A 268 34.06 -13.05 -17.00
CA ARG A 268 33.46 -14.15 -16.24
C ARG A 268 32.82 -13.60 -14.96
N SER A 269 31.51 -13.40 -14.98
CA SER A 269 30.74 -12.85 -13.88
C SER A 269 30.40 -13.98 -12.91
N GLY A 270 30.36 -13.64 -11.60
CA GLY A 270 29.95 -14.53 -10.54
C GLY A 270 28.45 -14.93 -10.54
N ALA A 271 27.65 -14.48 -11.52
CA ALA A 271 26.27 -14.94 -11.67
C ALA A 271 26.24 -16.43 -12.00
N THR A 272 25.47 -17.19 -11.22
CA THR A 272 25.31 -18.61 -11.46
C THR A 272 24.73 -18.85 -12.87
N PRO A 273 25.21 -19.93 -13.57
CA PRO A 273 24.76 -20.21 -14.94
C PRO A 273 23.26 -20.34 -15.09
N PHE A 274 22.56 -20.73 -14.01
CA PHE A 274 21.11 -20.94 -14.05
C PHE A 274 20.31 -19.61 -14.01
N VAL A 275 20.66 -18.68 -13.12
CA VAL A 275 20.00 -17.36 -13.04
C VAL A 275 20.23 -16.57 -14.34
N SER A 276 21.46 -16.60 -14.87
CA SER A 276 21.77 -15.99 -16.17
C SER A 276 20.91 -16.59 -17.30
N ALA A 277 20.81 -17.93 -17.40
CA ALA A 277 19.98 -18.59 -18.41
C ALA A 277 18.46 -18.30 -18.23
N LEU A 278 18.02 -18.10 -17.00
CA LEU A 278 16.64 -17.72 -16.69
C LEU A 278 16.34 -16.29 -17.16
N LEU A 279 17.21 -15.34 -16.85
CA LEU A 279 17.12 -13.95 -17.29
C LEU A 279 17.16 -13.85 -18.82
N ASP A 280 18.08 -14.57 -19.47
CA ASP A 280 18.15 -14.65 -20.92
C ASP A 280 16.83 -15.13 -21.53
N ARG A 281 16.18 -16.10 -20.91
CA ARG A 281 14.89 -16.61 -21.39
C ARG A 281 13.74 -15.61 -21.23
N PHE A 282 13.73 -14.81 -20.14
CA PHE A 282 12.67 -13.83 -19.90
C PHE A 282 12.86 -12.54 -20.72
N PHE A 283 14.08 -12.11 -20.95
CA PHE A 283 14.40 -10.81 -21.54
C PHE A 283 14.95 -10.86 -22.97
N ASN A 284 15.33 -12.04 -23.49
CA ASN A 284 15.75 -12.23 -24.89
C ASN A 284 14.61 -12.73 -25.79
N LEU A 285 13.42 -12.24 -25.64
CA LEU A 285 12.22 -12.70 -26.38
C LEU A 285 12.23 -12.41 -27.89
N GLY A 286 13.37 -12.08 -28.49
CA GLY A 286 13.42 -11.73 -29.89
C GLY A 286 14.64 -12.19 -30.67
N GLU A 287 15.69 -12.65 -30.04
CA GLU A 287 16.85 -13.25 -30.74
C GLU A 287 16.70 -14.78 -30.69
N GLU A 288 16.31 -15.39 -31.81
CA GLU A 288 16.15 -16.81 -32.09
C GLU A 288 15.39 -17.62 -31.02
N LYS A 289 14.41 -18.40 -31.41
CA LYS A 289 13.82 -19.48 -30.56
C LYS A 289 14.98 -20.21 -29.93
N GLY A 290 15.19 -20.04 -28.66
CA GLY A 290 16.36 -20.50 -27.91
C GLY A 290 16.84 -21.85 -28.41
N SER A 291 18.11 -21.95 -28.76
CA SER A 291 18.75 -23.13 -29.36
C SER A 291 18.32 -24.38 -28.58
N PHE A 292 18.21 -25.52 -29.25
CA PHE A 292 18.04 -26.84 -28.61
C PHE A 292 19.02 -26.99 -27.43
N LEU A 293 20.24 -26.47 -27.56
CA LEU A 293 21.25 -26.44 -26.51
C LEU A 293 20.82 -25.63 -25.27
N ASP A 294 20.09 -24.51 -25.45
CA ASP A 294 19.61 -23.69 -24.32
C ASP A 294 18.46 -24.40 -23.56
N LYS A 295 17.63 -25.15 -24.29
CA LYS A 295 16.59 -26.00 -23.69
C LYS A 295 17.21 -27.15 -22.90
N VAL A 296 18.24 -27.80 -23.46
CA VAL A 296 18.99 -28.87 -22.80
C VAL A 296 19.76 -28.32 -21.60
N ARG A 297 20.41 -27.16 -21.72
CA ARG A 297 21.11 -26.49 -20.61
C ARG A 297 20.15 -26.16 -19.45
N LEU A 298 18.99 -25.54 -19.73
CA LEU A 298 17.98 -25.29 -18.73
C LEU A 298 17.42 -26.55 -18.09
N PHE A 299 17.22 -27.60 -18.89
CA PHE A 299 16.78 -28.91 -18.40
C PHE A 299 17.81 -29.54 -17.45
N ILE A 300 19.08 -29.54 -17.82
CA ILE A 300 20.18 -30.04 -16.98
C ILE A 300 20.30 -29.21 -15.70
N LEU A 301 20.29 -27.87 -15.81
CA LEU A 301 20.42 -26.96 -14.69
C LEU A 301 19.21 -27.07 -13.74
N LYS A 302 18.00 -27.28 -14.25
CA LYS A 302 16.78 -27.50 -13.45
C LYS A 302 16.85 -28.79 -12.63
N ASN A 303 17.44 -29.83 -13.17
CA ASN A 303 17.51 -31.15 -12.53
C ASN A 303 18.73 -31.34 -11.61
N LEU A 304 19.62 -30.35 -11.49
CA LEU A 304 20.67 -30.38 -10.49
C LEU A 304 20.06 -30.22 -9.07
N PRO A 305 20.57 -30.97 -8.07
CA PRO A 305 20.00 -30.92 -6.73
C PRO A 305 20.03 -29.50 -6.15
N ALA A 306 18.85 -29.02 -5.75
CA ALA A 306 18.70 -27.76 -5.00
C ALA A 306 18.56 -28.08 -3.51
N SER A 307 19.29 -27.35 -2.67
CA SER A 307 19.27 -27.56 -1.21
C SER A 307 18.56 -26.41 -0.52
N ARG A 308 17.65 -26.73 0.40
CA ARG A 308 17.03 -25.76 1.30
C ARG A 308 17.94 -25.33 2.45
N ASN A 309 19.09 -26.02 2.64
CA ASN A 309 20.05 -25.61 3.63
C ASN A 309 20.94 -24.50 3.05
N HIS A 310 20.88 -23.32 3.64
CA HIS A 310 21.58 -22.10 3.21
C HIS A 310 22.79 -21.75 4.10
N THR A 311 23.13 -22.60 5.09
CA THR A 311 24.25 -22.35 6.01
C THR A 311 25.56 -22.30 5.24
N GLY A 312 26.32 -21.21 5.38
CA GLY A 312 27.63 -21.03 4.75
C GLY A 312 27.62 -20.72 3.25
N LYS A 313 26.45 -20.53 2.63
CA LYS A 313 26.34 -20.19 1.19
C LYS A 313 26.42 -18.69 0.95
N SER A 314 26.97 -18.33 -0.23
CA SER A 314 26.92 -16.95 -0.73
C SER A 314 25.49 -16.55 -1.14
N PHE A 315 25.25 -15.23 -1.28
CA PHE A 315 23.97 -14.70 -1.79
C PHE A 315 23.60 -15.30 -3.16
N GLU A 316 24.57 -15.44 -4.06
CA GLU A 316 24.37 -15.97 -5.41
C GLU A 316 23.96 -17.45 -5.39
N GLU A 317 24.58 -18.24 -4.51
CA GLU A 317 24.22 -19.66 -4.33
C GLU A 317 22.83 -19.84 -3.74
N ILE A 318 22.41 -18.95 -2.82
CA ILE A 318 21.07 -18.95 -2.24
C ILE A 318 20.05 -18.55 -3.30
N LEU A 319 20.31 -17.49 -4.06
CA LEU A 319 19.46 -17.03 -5.15
C LEU A 319 19.26 -18.14 -6.20
N ASP A 320 20.33 -18.83 -6.60
CA ASP A 320 20.28 -19.94 -7.56
C ASP A 320 19.47 -21.13 -7.01
N SER A 321 19.68 -21.46 -5.74
CA SER A 321 18.96 -22.55 -5.06
C SER A 321 17.46 -22.25 -4.98
N GLU A 322 17.07 -21.03 -4.57
CA GLU A 322 15.67 -20.63 -4.48
C GLU A 322 15.00 -20.55 -5.85
N ALA A 323 15.71 -20.06 -6.87
CA ALA A 323 15.20 -20.04 -8.25
C ALA A 323 14.93 -21.47 -8.77
N ARG A 324 15.82 -22.45 -8.49
CA ARG A 324 15.62 -23.87 -8.84
C ARG A 324 14.42 -24.47 -8.12
N LEU A 325 14.30 -24.23 -6.82
CA LEU A 325 13.17 -24.70 -6.01
C LEU A 325 11.85 -24.15 -6.54
N LEU A 326 11.82 -22.88 -6.92
CA LEU A 326 10.63 -22.23 -7.49
C LEU A 326 10.23 -22.86 -8.84
N LEU A 327 11.20 -23.11 -9.72
CA LEU A 327 10.95 -23.69 -11.05
C LEU A 327 10.73 -25.21 -11.01
N SER A 328 10.97 -25.86 -9.88
CA SER A 328 10.57 -27.27 -9.64
C SER A 328 9.17 -27.39 -9.01
N ASP A 329 8.58 -26.29 -8.55
CA ASP A 329 7.24 -26.24 -7.99
C ASP A 329 6.20 -26.36 -9.12
N THR A 330 5.68 -27.57 -9.31
CA THR A 330 4.73 -27.88 -10.40
C THR A 330 3.39 -27.16 -10.22
N ALA A 331 2.93 -26.99 -8.98
CA ALA A 331 1.68 -26.29 -8.70
C ALA A 331 1.79 -24.80 -9.07
N PHE A 332 2.92 -24.17 -8.71
CA PHE A 332 3.19 -22.79 -9.09
C PHE A 332 3.27 -22.61 -10.61
N LEU A 333 4.01 -23.49 -11.30
CA LEU A 333 4.15 -23.42 -12.77
C LEU A 333 2.82 -23.63 -13.49
N GLU A 334 1.96 -24.52 -13.00
CA GLU A 334 0.64 -24.73 -13.58
C GLU A 334 -0.26 -23.51 -13.36
N ALA A 335 -0.21 -22.87 -12.17
CA ALA A 335 -0.97 -21.66 -11.88
C ALA A 335 -0.64 -20.47 -12.81
N ILE A 336 0.60 -20.38 -13.29
CA ILE A 336 1.03 -19.30 -14.20
C ILE A 336 1.08 -19.74 -15.68
N ARG A 337 0.74 -20.98 -16.00
CA ARG A 337 0.92 -21.57 -17.34
C ARG A 337 0.28 -20.76 -18.45
N HIS A 338 -0.97 -20.33 -18.23
CA HIS A 338 -1.77 -19.59 -19.21
C HIS A 338 -1.70 -18.05 -19.04
N ALA A 339 -0.92 -17.56 -18.08
CA ALA A 339 -0.71 -16.13 -17.89
C ALA A 339 0.12 -15.54 -19.06
N ASP A 340 -0.10 -14.26 -19.35
CA ASP A 340 0.74 -13.51 -20.27
C ASP A 340 2.18 -13.35 -19.73
N SER A 341 3.10 -12.92 -20.58
CA SER A 341 4.53 -12.80 -20.23
C SER A 341 4.75 -11.87 -19.03
N ASN A 342 4.02 -10.75 -18.94
CA ASN A 342 4.12 -9.82 -17.83
C ASN A 342 3.78 -10.50 -16.49
N ARG A 343 2.66 -11.18 -16.44
CA ARG A 343 2.22 -11.89 -15.24
C ARG A 343 3.17 -13.02 -14.85
N LYS A 344 3.74 -13.72 -15.85
CA LYS A 344 4.76 -14.76 -15.58
C LYS A 344 6.02 -14.19 -14.96
N ILE A 345 6.60 -13.15 -15.56
CA ILE A 345 7.81 -12.47 -15.05
C ILE A 345 7.53 -11.95 -13.63
N PHE A 346 6.41 -11.26 -13.43
CA PHE A 346 6.00 -10.74 -12.14
C PHE A 346 5.90 -11.84 -11.07
N ALA A 347 5.16 -12.91 -11.35
CA ALA A 347 4.93 -14.01 -10.41
C ALA A 347 6.25 -14.68 -9.99
N VAL A 348 7.16 -14.93 -10.93
CA VAL A 348 8.48 -15.52 -10.64
C VAL A 348 9.32 -14.55 -9.80
N THR A 349 9.38 -13.28 -10.19
CA THR A 349 10.19 -12.27 -9.49
C THR A 349 9.66 -12.00 -8.08
N SER A 350 8.33 -11.84 -7.93
CA SER A 350 7.70 -11.62 -6.63
C SER A 350 7.97 -12.79 -5.68
N ARG A 351 7.73 -14.02 -6.14
CA ARG A 351 7.89 -15.20 -5.30
C ARG A 351 9.34 -15.45 -4.88
N LEU A 352 10.28 -15.20 -5.79
CA LEU A 352 11.71 -15.30 -5.50
C LEU A 352 12.16 -14.22 -4.50
N ALA A 353 11.77 -12.97 -4.73
CA ALA A 353 12.09 -11.87 -3.84
C ALA A 353 11.51 -12.08 -2.43
N ASN A 354 10.25 -12.53 -2.33
CA ASN A 354 9.60 -12.82 -1.07
C ASN A 354 10.37 -13.88 -0.26
N ARG A 355 10.78 -14.99 -0.89
CA ARG A 355 11.59 -16.05 -0.24
C ARG A 355 12.94 -15.52 0.28
N LEU A 356 13.62 -14.72 -0.53
CA LEU A 356 14.91 -14.14 -0.15
C LEU A 356 14.76 -13.11 0.99
N ILE A 357 13.78 -12.21 0.90
CA ILE A 357 13.51 -11.22 1.96
C ILE A 357 13.20 -11.95 3.27
N PHE A 358 12.30 -12.94 3.24
CA PHE A 358 11.96 -13.69 4.44
C PHE A 358 13.18 -14.44 5.02
N HIS A 359 13.96 -15.11 4.18
CA HIS A 359 15.16 -15.83 4.63
C HIS A 359 16.13 -14.91 5.39
N TYR A 360 16.47 -13.75 4.81
CA TYR A 360 17.43 -12.84 5.44
C TYR A 360 16.84 -12.06 6.61
N THR A 361 15.54 -11.74 6.58
CA THR A 361 14.87 -11.08 7.72
C THR A 361 14.77 -12.04 8.91
N SER A 362 14.38 -13.31 8.69
CA SER A 362 14.36 -14.33 9.73
C SER A 362 15.77 -14.56 10.31
N ARG A 363 16.79 -14.61 9.46
CA ARG A 363 18.17 -14.70 9.92
C ARG A 363 18.57 -13.51 10.79
N LEU A 364 18.22 -12.28 10.39
CA LEU A 364 18.52 -11.08 11.17
C LEU A 364 17.85 -11.11 12.55
N MET A 365 16.61 -11.58 12.62
CA MET A 365 15.83 -11.68 13.87
C MET A 365 16.32 -12.80 14.80
N THR A 366 16.94 -13.85 14.24
CA THR A 366 17.45 -15.00 15.01
C THR A 366 18.93 -14.91 15.33
N LEU A 367 19.61 -13.82 14.94
CA LEU A 367 21.01 -13.62 15.30
C LEU A 367 21.14 -13.54 16.83
N PRO A 368 22.07 -14.28 17.43
CA PRO A 368 22.29 -14.23 18.89
C PRO A 368 22.83 -12.85 19.30
N TYR A 369 22.47 -12.39 20.50
CA TYR A 369 22.90 -11.08 21.04
C TYR A 369 24.41 -10.86 21.04
N ASN A 370 25.21 -11.94 21.08
CA ASN A 370 26.66 -11.88 20.99
C ASN A 370 27.20 -11.99 19.57
N ALA A 371 26.34 -12.01 18.56
CA ALA A 371 26.77 -11.94 17.16
C ALA A 371 27.53 -10.62 16.92
N GLY A 372 28.60 -10.68 16.14
CA GLY A 372 29.42 -9.50 15.86
C GLY A 372 28.63 -8.43 15.08
N PHE A 373 28.91 -7.15 15.37
CA PHE A 373 28.32 -6.01 14.65
C PHE A 373 28.38 -6.15 13.12
N PHE A 374 29.46 -6.70 12.59
CA PHE A 374 29.63 -6.95 11.15
C PHE A 374 28.64 -8.00 10.60
N GLU A 375 28.21 -8.97 11.41
CA GLU A 375 27.26 -9.99 10.98
C GLU A 375 25.83 -9.38 10.86
N TYR A 376 25.45 -8.55 11.82
CA TYR A 376 24.20 -7.77 11.74
C TYR A 376 24.20 -6.85 10.50
N LEU A 377 25.30 -6.11 10.29
CA LEU A 377 25.43 -5.18 9.17
C LEU A 377 25.44 -5.91 7.82
N SER A 378 26.11 -7.05 7.73
CA SER A 378 26.15 -7.89 6.51
C SER A 378 24.76 -8.44 6.17
N THR A 379 24.05 -8.98 7.17
CA THR A 379 22.70 -9.53 6.96
C THR A 379 21.71 -8.43 6.55
N ALA A 380 21.73 -7.28 7.22
CA ALA A 380 20.93 -6.11 6.86
C ALA A 380 21.28 -5.58 5.45
N GLY A 381 22.56 -5.54 5.11
CA GLY A 381 23.04 -5.17 3.78
C GLY A 381 22.52 -6.11 2.68
N THR A 382 22.43 -7.41 2.98
CA THR A 382 21.89 -8.39 2.04
C THR A 382 20.37 -8.21 1.82
N ILE A 383 19.60 -7.86 2.85
CA ILE A 383 18.19 -7.46 2.70
C ILE A 383 18.10 -6.25 1.76
N GLY A 384 18.96 -5.24 1.96
CA GLY A 384 19.05 -4.09 1.07
C GLY A 384 19.37 -4.47 -0.39
N LEU A 385 20.22 -5.46 -0.61
CA LEU A 385 20.53 -5.98 -1.95
C LEU A 385 19.31 -6.62 -2.62
N VAL A 386 18.50 -7.41 -1.89
CA VAL A 386 17.25 -7.98 -2.42
C VAL A 386 16.27 -6.86 -2.80
N HIS A 387 16.11 -5.83 -1.96
CA HIS A 387 15.30 -4.67 -2.30
C HIS A 387 15.82 -3.91 -3.53
N THR A 388 17.14 -3.88 -3.74
CA THR A 388 17.74 -3.32 -4.95
C THR A 388 17.36 -4.14 -6.19
N LEU A 389 17.31 -5.47 -6.10
CA LEU A 389 16.86 -6.31 -7.21
C LEU A 389 15.42 -6.04 -7.62
N ILE A 390 14.52 -5.74 -6.68
CA ILE A 390 13.12 -5.42 -6.99
C ILE A 390 12.85 -3.92 -7.16
N SER A 391 13.88 -3.08 -7.09
CA SER A 391 13.76 -1.62 -7.25
C SER A 391 13.11 -1.16 -8.57
N PRO A 392 13.23 -1.87 -9.72
CA PRO A 392 12.49 -1.51 -10.92
C PRO A 392 10.96 -1.49 -10.70
N TYR A 393 10.41 -2.40 -9.89
CA TYR A 393 9.00 -2.33 -9.53
C TYR A 393 8.69 -1.13 -8.65
N TYR A 394 9.50 -0.84 -7.64
CA TYR A 394 9.31 0.34 -6.78
C TYR A 394 9.32 1.62 -7.60
N LEU A 395 10.29 1.77 -8.49
CA LEU A 395 10.37 2.91 -9.41
C LEU A 395 9.15 3.00 -10.32
N ALA A 396 8.71 1.88 -10.88
CA ALA A 396 7.57 1.83 -11.78
C ALA A 396 6.26 2.20 -11.07
N PHE A 397 5.99 1.63 -9.89
CA PHE A 397 4.83 1.98 -9.09
C PHE A 397 4.85 3.46 -8.69
N HIS A 398 5.97 3.95 -8.15
CA HIS A 398 6.13 5.37 -7.80
C HIS A 398 5.87 6.29 -8.99
N HIS A 399 6.49 5.95 -10.12
CA HIS A 399 6.44 6.77 -11.33
C HIS A 399 5.03 6.89 -11.91
N GLN A 400 4.28 5.78 -11.91
CA GLN A 400 2.89 5.76 -12.38
C GLN A 400 1.94 6.56 -11.45
N HIS A 401 2.35 6.90 -10.23
CA HIS A 401 1.53 7.68 -9.29
C HIS A 401 1.88 9.18 -9.23
N LYS A 402 3.00 9.58 -9.81
CA LYS A 402 3.53 10.96 -9.72
C LYS A 402 2.61 12.02 -10.33
N GLY A 403 1.79 11.68 -11.32
CA GLY A 403 0.89 12.63 -12.02
C GLY A 403 -0.52 12.76 -11.43
N LYS A 404 -0.85 12.11 -10.31
CA LYS A 404 -2.23 12.15 -9.76
C LYS A 404 -2.68 13.55 -9.36
N GLU A 405 -1.79 14.33 -8.76
CA GLU A 405 -2.07 15.71 -8.36
C GLU A 405 -2.38 16.60 -9.57
N LEU A 406 -1.61 16.46 -10.66
CA LEU A 406 -1.87 17.18 -11.91
C LEU A 406 -3.25 16.83 -12.47
N ILE A 407 -3.62 15.55 -12.49
CA ILE A 407 -4.95 15.10 -12.93
C ILE A 407 -6.06 15.75 -12.09
N ARG A 408 -5.92 15.76 -10.78
CA ARG A 408 -6.88 16.38 -9.87
C ARG A 408 -7.01 17.88 -10.14
N ASN A 409 -5.89 18.58 -10.28
CA ASN A 409 -5.88 20.02 -10.54
C ASN A 409 -6.49 20.36 -11.93
N LEU A 410 -6.21 19.55 -12.95
CA LEU A 410 -6.84 19.69 -14.27
C LEU A 410 -8.35 19.45 -14.23
N THR A 411 -8.83 18.49 -13.45
CA THR A 411 -10.27 18.26 -13.27
C THR A 411 -10.98 19.46 -12.65
N ILE A 412 -10.30 20.18 -11.75
CA ILE A 412 -10.83 21.41 -11.15
C ILE A 412 -10.77 22.58 -12.15
N ALA A 413 -9.68 22.71 -12.89
CA ALA A 413 -9.48 23.81 -13.84
C ALA A 413 -10.37 23.72 -15.09
N LEU A 414 -10.77 22.50 -15.48
CA LEU A 414 -11.57 22.21 -16.67
C LEU A 414 -12.88 21.49 -16.26
N PRO A 415 -13.87 22.21 -15.69
CA PRO A 415 -15.11 21.61 -15.18
C PRO A 415 -15.96 20.96 -16.28
N GLU A 416 -15.72 21.29 -17.55
CA GLU A 416 -16.36 20.66 -18.70
C GLU A 416 -16.03 19.16 -18.84
N MET A 417 -15.00 18.70 -18.20
CA MET A 417 -14.62 17.29 -18.13
C MET A 417 -15.55 16.45 -17.24
N HIS A 418 -16.80 16.78 -17.04
CA HIS A 418 -17.78 16.06 -16.21
C HIS A 418 -17.27 14.72 -15.67
N HIS A 419 -16.68 14.74 -14.49
CA HIS A 419 -16.26 13.52 -13.82
C HIS A 419 -17.30 13.13 -12.78
N LYS A 420 -17.79 11.89 -12.84
CA LYS A 420 -18.26 11.27 -11.59
C LYS A 420 -17.07 11.28 -10.64
N GLU A 421 -17.22 11.91 -9.50
CA GLU A 421 -16.21 11.86 -8.44
C GLU A 421 -15.76 10.42 -8.28
N ALA A 422 -14.45 10.19 -8.28
CA ALA A 422 -13.91 8.86 -8.06
C ALA A 422 -14.41 8.39 -6.69
N VAL A 423 -15.10 7.26 -6.65
CA VAL A 423 -15.56 6.66 -5.40
C VAL A 423 -14.33 6.49 -4.49
N GLU A 424 -14.38 7.09 -3.30
CA GLU A 424 -13.30 6.89 -2.33
C GLU A 424 -13.22 5.43 -1.93
N LYS A 425 -12.04 4.83 -2.11
CA LYS A 425 -11.74 3.45 -1.71
C LYS A 425 -10.66 3.45 -0.66
N THR A 426 -10.97 2.91 0.51
CA THR A 426 -10.02 2.81 1.63
C THR A 426 -9.47 1.40 1.76
N ALA A 427 -8.13 1.27 1.80
CA ALA A 427 -7.45 0.05 2.19
C ALA A 427 -7.02 0.16 3.66
N LEU A 428 -7.55 -0.70 4.53
CA LEU A 428 -7.20 -0.74 5.95
C LEU A 428 -6.21 -1.88 6.21
N PHE A 429 -4.99 -1.53 6.61
CA PHE A 429 -3.93 -2.50 6.90
C PHE A 429 -3.91 -2.88 8.37
N THR A 430 -3.90 -4.18 8.67
CA THR A 430 -3.84 -4.70 10.03
C THR A 430 -3.10 -6.03 10.12
N ASP A 431 -2.34 -6.22 11.19
CA ASP A 431 -1.69 -7.49 11.53
C ASP A 431 -2.62 -8.42 12.33
N THR A 432 -3.78 -7.92 12.79
CA THR A 432 -4.70 -8.66 13.64
C THR A 432 -6.15 -8.49 13.17
N ILE A 433 -6.75 -9.55 12.70
CA ILE A 433 -8.18 -9.63 12.36
C ILE A 433 -8.83 -10.89 12.93
N ASP A 434 -8.05 -11.94 13.16
CA ASP A 434 -8.51 -13.27 13.57
C ASP A 434 -8.54 -13.39 15.10
N GLY A 435 -7.77 -12.56 15.79
CA GLY A 435 -7.69 -12.58 17.24
C GLY A 435 -8.97 -12.12 17.96
N ILE A 436 -9.13 -12.60 19.20
CA ILE A 436 -10.15 -12.10 20.13
C ILE A 436 -9.55 -10.93 20.90
N ASN A 437 -9.45 -9.77 20.28
CA ASN A 437 -8.95 -8.55 20.90
C ASN A 437 -9.74 -7.33 20.43
N GLY A 438 -9.64 -6.22 21.17
CA GLY A 438 -10.42 -5.00 20.92
C GLY A 438 -10.22 -4.39 19.53
N VAL A 439 -9.01 -4.54 18.95
CA VAL A 439 -8.69 -4.05 17.59
C VAL A 439 -9.44 -4.86 16.55
N ALA A 440 -9.34 -6.20 16.60
CA ALA A 440 -10.03 -7.08 15.68
C ALA A 440 -11.57 -6.92 15.74
N ILE A 441 -12.14 -6.77 16.93
CA ILE A 441 -13.58 -6.50 17.14
C ILE A 441 -13.97 -5.17 16.47
N THR A 442 -13.19 -4.12 16.69
CA THR A 442 -13.43 -2.79 16.09
C THR A 442 -13.40 -2.87 14.56
N ILE A 443 -12.41 -3.57 13.98
CA ILE A 443 -12.27 -3.71 12.52
C ILE A 443 -13.44 -4.51 11.93
N LYS A 444 -13.86 -5.62 12.56
CA LYS A 444 -15.01 -6.42 12.10
C LYS A 444 -16.30 -5.61 12.07
N ARG A 445 -16.52 -4.79 13.11
CA ARG A 445 -17.65 -3.85 13.15
C ARG A 445 -17.53 -2.76 12.07
N LEU A 446 -16.32 -2.24 11.82
CA LEU A 446 -16.07 -1.25 10.78
C LEU A 446 -16.42 -1.79 9.38
N ILE A 447 -16.08 -3.06 9.09
CA ILE A 447 -16.44 -3.73 7.83
C ILE A 447 -17.96 -3.77 7.66
N SER A 448 -18.69 -4.22 8.68
CA SER A 448 -20.16 -4.31 8.62
C SER A 448 -20.82 -2.95 8.44
N THR A 449 -20.31 -1.93 9.11
CA THR A 449 -20.82 -0.55 9.00
C THR A 449 -20.51 0.07 7.63
N ALA A 450 -19.28 -0.11 7.12
CA ALA A 450 -18.92 0.35 5.78
C ALA A 450 -19.86 -0.27 4.72
N LYS A 451 -20.10 -1.58 4.81
CA LYS A 451 -21.01 -2.30 3.91
C LYS A 451 -22.45 -1.74 3.98
N SER A 452 -23.00 -1.55 5.17
CA SER A 452 -24.37 -1.02 5.35
C SER A 452 -24.54 0.39 4.78
N ARG A 453 -23.45 1.15 4.65
CA ARG A 453 -23.44 2.54 4.13
C ARG A 453 -22.96 2.67 2.69
N GLY A 454 -22.61 1.55 2.04
CA GLY A 454 -22.08 1.59 0.69
C GLY A 454 -20.69 2.26 0.58
N VAL A 455 -19.90 2.24 1.66
CA VAL A 455 -18.51 2.75 1.68
C VAL A 455 -17.56 1.65 1.24
N GLU A 456 -16.72 1.96 0.27
CA GLU A 456 -15.72 1.03 -0.27
C GLU A 456 -14.53 0.88 0.70
N LEU A 457 -14.59 -0.14 1.54
CA LEU A 457 -13.55 -0.52 2.49
C LEU A 457 -13.08 -1.94 2.21
N THR A 458 -11.76 -2.11 2.13
CA THR A 458 -11.14 -3.44 2.10
C THR A 458 -10.07 -3.52 3.17
N VAL A 459 -10.17 -4.50 4.04
CA VAL A 459 -9.15 -4.80 5.05
C VAL A 459 -8.07 -5.68 4.43
N ILE A 460 -6.81 -5.27 4.58
CA ILE A 460 -5.63 -5.97 4.08
C ILE A 460 -4.91 -6.62 5.26
N THR A 461 -4.68 -7.92 5.15
CA THR A 461 -3.96 -8.71 6.17
C THR A 461 -3.12 -9.81 5.51
N ALA A 462 -2.24 -10.42 6.29
CA ALA A 462 -1.47 -11.61 5.89
C ALA A 462 -1.69 -12.75 6.89
N GLY A 463 -1.66 -13.99 6.40
CA GLY A 463 -1.85 -15.18 7.24
C GLY A 463 -1.93 -16.45 6.43
N ASP A 464 -2.26 -17.56 7.07
CA ASP A 464 -2.33 -18.88 6.44
C ASP A 464 -3.55 -19.03 5.52
N GLU A 465 -3.42 -19.82 4.45
CA GLU A 465 -4.47 -20.01 3.42
C GLU A 465 -5.70 -20.81 3.89
N GLY A 466 -5.76 -21.26 5.14
CA GLY A 466 -6.85 -22.10 5.67
C GLY A 466 -7.88 -21.38 6.52
N GLU A 467 -7.71 -20.09 6.79
CA GLU A 467 -8.63 -19.34 7.65
C GLU A 467 -9.87 -18.86 6.87
N ALA A 468 -11.02 -18.83 7.54
CA ALA A 468 -12.28 -18.48 6.91
C ALA A 468 -12.22 -17.12 6.19
N THR A 469 -12.69 -17.09 4.95
CA THR A 469 -12.82 -15.83 4.18
C THR A 469 -13.88 -14.95 4.83
N VAL A 470 -13.46 -13.84 5.39
CA VAL A 470 -14.37 -12.79 5.88
C VAL A 470 -14.63 -11.82 4.73
N GLU A 471 -15.91 -11.58 4.42
CA GLU A 471 -16.28 -10.58 3.40
C GLU A 471 -15.70 -9.21 3.74
N GLY A 472 -15.14 -8.49 2.75
CA GLY A 472 -14.45 -7.23 2.97
C GLY A 472 -12.99 -7.36 3.43
N VAL A 473 -12.48 -8.59 3.62
CA VAL A 473 -11.08 -8.84 3.97
C VAL A 473 -10.34 -9.48 2.80
N LYS A 474 -9.26 -8.83 2.38
CA LYS A 474 -8.27 -9.41 1.47
C LYS A 474 -7.09 -9.95 2.26
N ARG A 475 -7.05 -11.27 2.40
CA ARG A 475 -5.92 -11.97 3.01
C ARG A 475 -4.91 -12.33 1.93
N PHE A 476 -3.64 -12.06 2.21
CA PHE A 476 -2.53 -12.54 1.41
C PHE A 476 -1.84 -13.71 2.12
N PRO A 477 -1.44 -14.76 1.39
CA PRO A 477 -0.67 -15.83 1.99
C PRO A 477 0.65 -15.26 2.56
N SER A 478 0.93 -15.58 3.82
CA SER A 478 2.18 -15.15 4.43
C SER A 478 3.37 -15.80 3.71
N VAL A 479 4.41 -15.00 3.46
CA VAL A 479 5.68 -15.50 2.92
C VAL A 479 6.40 -16.37 3.96
N GLY A 480 6.19 -16.06 5.21
CA GLY A 480 6.64 -16.75 6.40
C GLY A 480 6.19 -15.99 7.64
N ASP A 481 6.44 -16.57 8.79
CA ASP A 481 6.05 -16.01 10.07
C ASP A 481 7.22 -16.01 11.06
N PHE A 482 7.13 -15.13 12.04
CA PHE A 482 8.06 -15.06 13.15
C PHE A 482 7.26 -14.92 14.45
N VAL A 483 7.55 -15.83 15.39
CA VAL A 483 6.96 -15.80 16.73
C VAL A 483 7.96 -15.11 17.66
N LEU A 484 7.52 -14.05 18.35
CA LEU A 484 8.35 -13.37 19.33
C LEU A 484 8.59 -14.28 20.54
N PRO A 485 9.86 -14.56 20.92
CA PRO A 485 10.14 -15.44 22.05
C PRO A 485 9.50 -14.96 23.37
N GLU A 486 9.48 -13.65 23.59
CA GLU A 486 8.90 -12.99 24.78
C GLU A 486 7.38 -12.92 24.74
N TYR A 487 6.77 -13.12 23.57
CA TYR A 487 5.32 -13.06 23.38
C TYR A 487 4.85 -14.09 22.32
N PRO A 488 4.86 -15.39 22.64
CA PRO A 488 4.61 -16.48 21.68
C PRO A 488 3.22 -16.44 21.00
N GLU A 489 2.27 -15.73 21.59
CA GLU A 489 0.93 -15.56 21.02
C GLU A 489 0.91 -14.52 19.88
N LEU A 490 1.94 -13.67 19.76
CA LEU A 490 2.05 -12.71 18.68
C LEU A 490 2.87 -13.29 17.54
N LYS A 491 2.15 -13.78 16.54
CA LYS A 491 2.73 -14.25 15.28
C LYS A 491 2.81 -13.09 14.30
N LEU A 492 4.02 -12.68 13.94
CA LEU A 492 4.25 -11.68 12.91
C LEU A 492 4.24 -12.36 11.53
N ASN A 493 3.23 -12.10 10.73
CA ASN A 493 3.11 -12.61 9.37
C ASN A 493 3.76 -11.64 8.37
N PHE A 494 4.65 -12.13 7.50
CA PHE A 494 5.30 -11.31 6.48
C PHE A 494 4.47 -11.32 5.19
N PRO A 495 3.88 -10.18 4.78
CA PRO A 495 3.08 -10.12 3.57
C PRO A 495 3.94 -10.10 2.30
N PRO A 496 3.44 -10.64 1.16
CA PRO A 496 4.14 -10.60 -0.13
C PRO A 496 4.12 -9.18 -0.72
N ILE A 497 5.26 -8.47 -0.64
CA ILE A 497 5.36 -7.02 -0.90
C ILE A 497 4.81 -6.64 -2.27
N LEU A 498 5.33 -7.24 -3.35
CA LEU A 498 4.95 -6.88 -4.71
C LEU A 498 3.51 -7.26 -5.05
N ASP A 499 3.01 -8.39 -4.51
CA ASP A 499 1.64 -8.84 -4.75
C ASP A 499 0.62 -7.88 -4.11
N VAL A 500 0.90 -7.41 -2.87
CA VAL A 500 0.07 -6.40 -2.20
C VAL A 500 0.12 -5.07 -2.96
N MET A 501 1.31 -4.62 -3.38
CA MET A 501 1.46 -3.41 -4.19
C MET A 501 0.64 -3.48 -5.50
N ASN A 502 0.74 -4.60 -6.20
CA ASN A 502 0.00 -4.81 -7.45
C ASN A 502 -1.52 -4.87 -7.21
N PHE A 503 -1.97 -5.43 -6.10
CA PHE A 503 -3.38 -5.43 -5.71
C PHE A 503 -3.88 -4.02 -5.44
N ILE A 504 -3.16 -3.23 -4.62
CA ILE A 504 -3.52 -1.83 -4.31
C ILE A 504 -3.63 -0.99 -5.60
N GLU A 505 -2.68 -1.17 -6.54
CA GLU A 505 -2.72 -0.49 -7.84
C GLU A 505 -3.94 -0.89 -8.67
N ARG A 506 -4.18 -2.18 -8.79
CA ARG A 506 -5.25 -2.71 -9.64
C ARG A 506 -6.64 -2.32 -9.15
N GLU A 507 -6.86 -2.36 -7.83
CA GLU A 507 -8.14 -1.99 -7.22
C GLU A 507 -8.36 -0.48 -7.14
N GLY A 508 -7.30 0.33 -7.29
CA GLY A 508 -7.39 1.79 -7.38
C GLY A 508 -7.73 2.47 -6.05
N PHE A 509 -7.20 1.98 -4.93
CA PHE A 509 -7.42 2.61 -3.62
C PHE A 509 -6.94 4.07 -3.60
N THR A 510 -7.75 4.92 -2.98
CA THR A 510 -7.51 6.36 -2.88
C THR A 510 -6.95 6.78 -1.52
N ARG A 511 -7.09 5.92 -0.50
CA ARG A 511 -6.64 6.15 0.87
C ARG A 511 -6.13 4.86 1.51
N ILE A 512 -5.15 5.00 2.39
CA ILE A 512 -4.65 3.93 3.24
C ILE A 512 -4.89 4.31 4.70
N HIS A 513 -5.46 3.37 5.48
CA HIS A 513 -5.56 3.46 6.93
C HIS A 513 -4.77 2.31 7.57
N ILE A 514 -3.95 2.60 8.58
CA ILE A 514 -3.12 1.59 9.24
C ILE A 514 -3.56 1.45 10.69
N SER A 515 -4.04 0.26 11.04
CA SER A 515 -4.51 -0.05 12.40
C SER A 515 -3.42 -0.55 13.33
N THR A 516 -2.40 -1.23 12.80
CA THR A 516 -1.33 -1.83 13.61
C THR A 516 0.03 -1.53 13.02
N PRO A 517 1.05 -1.26 13.85
CA PRO A 517 2.41 -0.94 13.39
C PRO A 517 3.31 -2.19 13.20
N GLY A 518 2.71 -3.34 12.88
CA GLY A 518 3.44 -4.57 12.60
C GLY A 518 3.91 -4.66 11.15
N THR A 519 4.19 -5.87 10.68
CA THR A 519 4.73 -6.14 9.34
C THR A 519 3.78 -5.73 8.21
N VAL A 520 2.47 -5.98 8.40
CA VAL A 520 1.42 -5.60 7.45
C VAL A 520 1.23 -4.08 7.45
N GLY A 521 1.23 -3.45 8.63
CA GLY A 521 1.13 -1.99 8.76
C GLY A 521 2.34 -1.28 8.16
N LEU A 522 3.55 -1.81 8.36
CA LEU A 522 4.78 -1.26 7.76
C LEU A 522 4.75 -1.33 6.24
N LEU A 523 4.24 -2.44 5.68
CA LEU A 523 4.03 -2.55 4.24
C LEU A 523 2.99 -1.53 3.75
N GLY A 524 1.88 -1.32 4.48
CA GLY A 524 0.89 -0.29 4.16
C GLY A 524 1.52 1.10 4.08
N LEU A 525 2.40 1.43 5.03
CA LEU A 525 3.15 2.69 5.03
C LEU A 525 4.10 2.82 3.83
N LEU A 526 4.85 1.76 3.51
CA LEU A 526 5.71 1.71 2.32
C LEU A 526 4.91 1.98 1.05
N ILE A 527 3.78 1.28 0.88
CA ILE A 527 2.90 1.42 -0.30
C ILE A 527 2.35 2.85 -0.39
N ALA A 528 1.86 3.40 0.73
CA ALA A 528 1.35 4.76 0.78
C ALA A 528 2.38 5.78 0.26
N ARG A 529 3.62 5.66 0.72
CA ARG A 529 4.74 6.52 0.30
C ARG A 529 5.14 6.31 -1.15
N MET A 530 5.25 5.04 -1.58
CA MET A 530 5.65 4.70 -2.95
C MET A 530 4.61 5.13 -3.98
N MET A 531 3.32 4.99 -3.65
CA MET A 531 2.22 5.28 -4.58
C MET A 531 1.59 6.66 -4.35
N ASN A 532 2.18 7.48 -3.48
CA ASN A 532 1.64 8.80 -3.13
C ASN A 532 0.14 8.74 -2.80
N ILE A 533 -0.23 7.82 -1.89
CA ILE A 533 -1.60 7.64 -1.39
C ILE A 533 -1.65 8.25 0.02
N PRO A 534 -2.63 9.11 0.33
CA PRO A 534 -2.82 9.65 1.67
C PRO A 534 -2.91 8.54 2.71
N VAL A 535 -2.20 8.69 3.84
CA VAL A 535 -2.14 7.67 4.88
C VAL A 535 -2.51 8.24 6.25
N ALA A 536 -3.44 7.55 6.91
CA ALA A 536 -3.81 7.78 8.30
C ALA A 536 -3.55 6.52 9.12
N GLY A 537 -3.47 6.65 10.43
CA GLY A 537 -3.32 5.51 11.31
C GLY A 537 -4.08 5.67 12.63
N THR A 538 -4.22 4.57 13.34
CA THR A 538 -4.78 4.55 14.69
C THR A 538 -3.77 3.99 15.69
N TYR A 539 -3.55 4.71 16.78
CA TYR A 539 -2.72 4.22 17.89
C TYR A 539 -3.60 3.38 18.83
N HIS A 540 -3.58 2.07 18.64
CA HIS A 540 -4.41 1.15 19.44
C HIS A 540 -3.70 0.60 20.67
N THR A 541 -2.39 0.41 20.60
CA THR A 541 -1.63 -0.34 21.61
C THR A 541 -0.34 0.39 21.97
N ASP A 542 -0.08 0.53 23.26
CA ASP A 542 1.17 1.07 23.80
C ASP A 542 2.27 -0.02 23.76
N ILE A 543 2.80 -0.29 22.57
CA ILE A 543 3.84 -1.31 22.37
C ILE A 543 5.07 -1.06 23.23
N PRO A 544 5.60 0.16 23.39
CA PRO A 544 6.75 0.39 24.27
C PRO A 544 6.52 -0.03 25.73
N GLN A 545 5.33 0.24 26.26
CA GLN A 545 4.99 -0.18 27.63
C GLN A 545 4.86 -1.72 27.74
N TYR A 546 4.32 -2.37 26.68
CA TYR A 546 4.33 -3.84 26.62
C TYR A 546 5.75 -4.40 26.57
N VAL A 547 6.64 -3.84 25.74
CA VAL A 547 8.05 -4.23 25.69
C VAL A 547 8.70 -4.08 27.07
N ARG A 548 8.47 -2.96 27.77
CA ARG A 548 8.97 -2.74 29.13
C ARG A 548 8.49 -3.79 30.11
N SER A 549 7.19 -4.11 30.10
CA SER A 549 6.60 -5.08 31.03
C SER A 549 7.05 -6.52 30.78
N LEU A 550 7.32 -6.88 29.52
CA LEU A 550 7.74 -8.24 29.14
C LEU A 550 9.26 -8.47 29.30
N THR A 551 10.07 -7.48 28.97
CA THR A 551 11.53 -7.64 28.95
C THR A 551 12.23 -7.03 30.15
N ASN A 552 11.56 -6.10 30.86
CA ASN A 552 12.14 -5.24 31.89
C ASN A 552 13.43 -4.50 31.44
N ASP A 553 13.57 -4.24 30.14
CA ASP A 553 14.71 -3.64 29.48
C ASP A 553 14.37 -2.23 28.99
N GLU A 554 15.07 -1.22 29.54
CA GLU A 554 14.85 0.19 29.19
C GLU A 554 15.34 0.54 27.77
N PHE A 555 16.43 -0.13 27.29
CA PHE A 555 16.93 0.11 25.95
C PHE A 555 15.93 -0.37 24.89
N LEU A 556 15.32 -1.54 25.06
CA LEU A 556 14.31 -2.06 24.16
C LEU A 556 13.03 -1.20 24.21
N GLU A 557 12.66 -0.69 25.39
CA GLU A 557 11.55 0.28 25.52
C GLU A 557 11.81 1.54 24.70
N GLN A 558 13.03 2.14 24.82
CA GLN A 558 13.40 3.36 24.07
C GLN A 558 13.48 3.10 22.54
N ALA A 559 13.96 1.93 22.14
CA ALA A 559 13.97 1.51 20.75
C ALA A 559 12.53 1.39 20.20
N ALA A 560 11.62 0.79 20.96
CA ALA A 560 10.21 0.70 20.62
C ALA A 560 9.56 2.09 20.50
N TRP A 561 9.85 3.03 21.44
CA TRP A 561 9.42 4.42 21.35
C TRP A 561 9.92 5.11 20.10
N SER A 562 11.20 4.96 19.77
CA SER A 562 11.81 5.54 18.57
C SER A 562 11.12 5.04 17.31
N TYR A 563 10.83 3.73 17.25
CA TYR A 563 10.09 3.12 16.15
C TYR A 563 8.66 3.67 16.04
N MET A 564 7.91 3.71 17.15
CA MET A 564 6.52 4.17 17.16
C MET A 564 6.40 5.63 16.73
N ILE A 565 7.27 6.53 17.25
CA ILE A 565 7.28 7.94 16.88
C ILE A 565 7.65 8.10 15.41
N TRP A 566 8.71 7.41 14.94
CA TRP A 566 9.07 7.42 13.52
C TRP A 566 7.90 6.96 12.65
N PHE A 567 7.27 5.82 12.99
CA PHE A 567 6.20 5.22 12.20
C PHE A 567 4.98 6.15 12.07
N TYR A 568 4.46 6.66 13.19
CA TYR A 568 3.30 7.54 13.18
C TYR A 568 3.61 8.95 12.65
N SER A 569 4.86 9.42 12.74
CA SER A 569 5.27 10.69 12.14
C SER A 569 5.24 10.66 10.60
N GLN A 570 5.19 9.49 10.01
CA GLN A 570 5.04 9.33 8.56
C GLN A 570 3.60 9.54 8.07
N MET A 571 2.61 9.62 8.95
CA MET A 571 1.19 9.71 8.61
C MET A 571 0.71 11.16 8.61
N GLU A 572 -0.30 11.44 7.79
CA GLU A 572 -0.94 12.77 7.75
C GLU A 572 -1.83 12.99 8.98
N GLU A 573 -2.44 11.91 9.47
CA GLU A 573 -3.36 11.92 10.59
C GLU A 573 -3.19 10.66 11.43
N VAL A 574 -3.21 10.82 12.76
CA VAL A 574 -3.13 9.74 13.73
C VAL A 574 -4.29 9.84 14.69
N LEU A 575 -5.14 8.83 14.71
CA LEU A 575 -6.24 8.73 15.65
C LEU A 575 -5.71 8.20 17.00
N VAL A 576 -5.94 8.93 18.06
CA VAL A 576 -5.46 8.60 19.41
C VAL A 576 -6.64 8.32 20.35
N PRO A 577 -6.54 7.28 21.20
CA PRO A 577 -7.67 6.79 21.98
C PRO A 577 -8.01 7.63 23.20
N SER A 578 -7.06 8.37 23.77
CA SER A 578 -7.22 9.09 25.03
C SER A 578 -6.38 10.36 25.06
N VAL A 579 -6.72 11.29 25.95
CA VAL A 579 -5.94 12.52 26.20
C VAL A 579 -4.56 12.16 26.76
N GLY A 580 -4.48 11.19 27.66
CA GLY A 580 -3.22 10.71 28.23
C GLY A 580 -2.29 10.17 27.15
N THR A 581 -2.78 9.33 26.23
CA THR A 581 -2.01 8.83 25.10
C THR A 581 -1.54 9.98 24.18
N ARG A 582 -2.40 10.97 23.93
CA ARG A 582 -2.03 12.15 23.13
C ARG A 582 -0.89 12.94 23.75
N GLU A 583 -0.95 13.20 25.08
CA GLU A 583 0.10 13.92 25.79
C GLU A 583 1.41 13.12 25.84
N GLN A 584 1.33 11.80 26.03
CA GLN A 584 2.48 10.90 25.99
C GLN A 584 3.17 10.94 24.62
N LEU A 585 2.42 10.82 23.52
CA LEU A 585 2.95 10.91 22.17
C LEU A 585 3.53 12.30 21.86
N ARG A 586 2.85 13.38 22.33
CA ARG A 586 3.33 14.76 22.22
C ARG A 586 4.67 14.96 22.91
N SER A 587 4.80 14.49 24.13
CA SER A 587 6.03 14.60 24.92
C SER A 587 7.21 13.84 24.28
N ARG A 588 6.92 12.84 23.45
CA ARG A 588 7.89 12.06 22.68
C ARG A 588 8.18 12.62 21.29
N GLY A 589 7.51 13.74 20.90
CA GLY A 589 7.81 14.48 19.66
C GLY A 589 6.84 14.24 18.49
N LEU A 590 5.70 13.58 18.71
CA LEU A 590 4.67 13.51 17.67
C LEU A 590 3.91 14.85 17.60
N PRO A 591 3.81 15.53 16.43
CA PRO A 591 3.13 16.80 16.30
C PRO A 591 1.62 16.72 16.65
N THR A 592 1.17 17.67 17.48
CA THR A 592 -0.22 17.69 17.99
C THR A 592 -1.26 17.87 16.87
N GLU A 593 -0.93 18.64 15.83
CA GLU A 593 -1.79 18.91 14.69
C GLU A 593 -2.11 17.66 13.84
N ARG A 594 -1.30 16.62 13.96
CA ARG A 594 -1.55 15.32 13.31
C ARG A 594 -2.42 14.39 14.15
N MET A 595 -2.55 14.66 15.43
CA MET A 595 -3.29 13.81 16.36
C MET A 595 -4.74 14.26 16.47
N LYS A 596 -5.66 13.34 16.20
CA LYS A 596 -7.09 13.54 16.39
C LYS A 596 -7.64 12.53 17.42
N PRO A 597 -8.63 12.92 18.24
CA PRO A 597 -9.27 11.96 19.11
C PRO A 597 -9.96 10.88 18.30
N LEU A 598 -9.85 9.64 18.75
CA LEU A 598 -10.65 8.53 18.26
C LEU A 598 -11.89 8.42 19.12
N PRO A 599 -13.07 8.81 18.62
CA PRO A 599 -14.30 8.62 19.37
C PRO A 599 -14.51 7.14 19.68
N ARG A 600 -14.89 6.81 20.88
CA ARG A 600 -15.10 5.42 21.32
C ARG A 600 -16.55 5.23 21.69
N TRP A 601 -17.09 4.20 21.19
CA TRP A 601 -18.48 3.87 21.24
C TRP A 601 -18.72 2.53 21.96
N VAL A 602 -19.85 2.44 22.65
CA VAL A 602 -20.37 1.18 23.20
C VAL A 602 -21.84 1.04 22.82
N ASP A 603 -22.26 -0.19 22.54
CA ASP A 603 -23.66 -0.50 22.24
C ASP A 603 -24.48 -0.56 23.54
N THR A 604 -25.17 0.53 23.82
CA THR A 604 -25.96 0.67 25.04
C THR A 604 -27.30 -0.08 25.01
N GLU A 605 -27.72 -0.59 23.85
CA GLU A 605 -28.86 -1.50 23.73
C GLU A 605 -28.44 -2.93 24.05
N VAL A 606 -27.26 -3.31 23.56
CA VAL A 606 -26.66 -4.64 23.76
C VAL A 606 -26.15 -4.80 25.19
N TYR A 607 -25.43 -3.81 25.72
CA TYR A 607 -24.99 -3.78 27.11
C TYR A 607 -25.97 -2.96 27.96
N SER A 608 -26.83 -3.68 28.66
CA SER A 608 -27.93 -3.05 29.42
C SER A 608 -28.15 -3.77 30.75
N PRO A 609 -28.53 -3.04 31.83
CA PRO A 609 -28.97 -3.64 33.08
C PRO A 609 -30.14 -4.62 32.92
N GLU A 610 -30.94 -4.48 31.86
CA GLU A 610 -32.06 -5.35 31.55
C GLU A 610 -31.63 -6.80 31.28
N MET A 611 -30.37 -7.03 30.87
CA MET A 611 -29.79 -8.35 30.65
C MET A 611 -29.49 -9.10 31.98
N ARG A 612 -29.72 -8.46 33.15
CA ARG A 612 -29.45 -9.07 34.45
C ARG A 612 -30.24 -10.38 34.67
N ASN A 613 -29.50 -11.43 34.96
CA ASN A 613 -30.02 -12.72 35.34
C ASN A 613 -29.48 -13.10 36.74
N PRO A 614 -30.31 -13.04 37.80
CA PRO A 614 -29.87 -13.31 39.17
C PRO A 614 -29.28 -14.71 39.38
N SER A 615 -29.59 -15.64 38.50
CA SER A 615 -29.05 -17.02 38.53
C SER A 615 -27.75 -17.20 37.77
N PHE A 616 -27.30 -16.21 37.01
CA PHE A 616 -26.15 -16.36 36.10
C PHE A 616 -24.84 -16.74 36.82
N TRP A 617 -24.48 -16.00 37.85
CA TRP A 617 -23.29 -16.27 38.66
C TRP A 617 -23.55 -17.36 39.69
N LYS A 618 -24.77 -17.46 40.21
CA LYS A 618 -25.17 -18.53 41.13
C LYS A 618 -25.03 -19.92 40.52
N SER A 619 -25.50 -20.10 39.30
CA SER A 619 -25.38 -21.38 38.58
C SER A 619 -23.93 -21.78 38.28
N ARG A 620 -23.02 -20.85 38.38
CA ARG A 620 -21.57 -21.04 38.21
C ARG A 620 -20.78 -21.16 39.49
N GLY A 621 -21.46 -21.23 40.64
CA GLY A 621 -20.82 -21.43 41.94
C GLY A 621 -20.41 -20.15 42.66
N VAL A 622 -20.66 -18.98 42.10
CA VAL A 622 -20.37 -17.68 42.70
C VAL A 622 -21.64 -16.92 43.02
N GLY A 623 -21.55 -16.01 43.95
CA GLY A 623 -22.64 -15.08 44.30
C GLY A 623 -23.73 -15.61 45.19
N LEU A 624 -23.59 -16.75 45.90
CA LEU A 624 -24.52 -17.21 46.95
C LEU A 624 -24.43 -16.29 48.14
N GLY A 625 -25.22 -15.19 48.13
CA GLY A 625 -25.21 -14.16 49.17
C GLY A 625 -23.91 -13.30 49.18
N ARG A 626 -23.15 -13.31 48.09
CA ARG A 626 -21.92 -12.54 47.95
C ARG A 626 -22.07 -11.48 46.86
N ILE A 627 -21.33 -10.39 47.04
CA ILE A 627 -21.19 -9.32 46.06
C ILE A 627 -20.19 -9.77 44.97
N VAL A 628 -20.58 -9.73 43.71
CA VAL A 628 -19.75 -10.21 42.58
C VAL A 628 -18.87 -9.09 42.04
N LEU A 629 -17.55 -9.21 42.28
CA LEU A 629 -16.54 -8.41 41.60
C LEU A 629 -16.25 -9.03 40.23
N LEU A 630 -16.44 -8.28 39.17
CA LEU A 630 -16.23 -8.73 37.80
C LEU A 630 -14.95 -8.15 37.21
N TYR A 631 -14.12 -8.99 36.64
CA TYR A 631 -13.06 -8.63 35.72
C TYR A 631 -13.37 -9.22 34.32
N VAL A 632 -13.21 -8.41 33.27
CA VAL A 632 -13.34 -8.86 31.86
C VAL A 632 -12.10 -8.39 31.10
N GLY A 633 -11.42 -9.32 30.48
CA GLY A 633 -10.24 -9.02 29.66
C GLY A 633 -9.26 -10.19 29.57
N ARG A 634 -8.14 -9.95 28.90
CA ARG A 634 -7.05 -10.93 28.83
C ARG A 634 -6.47 -11.18 30.23
N VAL A 635 -6.28 -12.45 30.56
CA VAL A 635 -5.73 -12.85 31.86
C VAL A 635 -4.21 -12.91 31.75
N SER A 636 -3.56 -11.75 31.94
CA SER A 636 -2.11 -11.57 31.80
C SER A 636 -1.57 -10.57 32.85
N ARG A 637 -0.28 -10.66 33.14
CA ARG A 637 0.36 -9.93 34.26
C ARG A 637 0.31 -8.41 34.07
N GLU A 638 0.49 -7.94 32.84
CA GLU A 638 0.47 -6.51 32.50
C GLU A 638 -0.90 -5.83 32.76
N LYS A 639 -1.94 -6.63 33.02
CA LYS A 639 -3.28 -6.13 33.38
C LYS A 639 -3.44 -5.86 34.88
N GLY A 640 -2.35 -6.00 35.64
CA GLY A 640 -2.38 -5.74 37.09
C GLY A 640 -3.12 -6.80 37.91
N LEU A 641 -3.26 -8.02 37.40
CA LEU A 641 -4.06 -9.08 38.03
C LEU A 641 -3.41 -9.66 39.28
N GLU A 642 -2.09 -9.57 39.42
CA GLU A 642 -1.42 -9.93 40.70
C GLU A 642 -1.89 -9.04 41.83
N MET A 643 -2.03 -7.74 41.58
CA MET A 643 -2.58 -6.79 42.55
C MET A 643 -4.06 -7.09 42.87
N LEU A 644 -4.85 -7.46 41.86
CA LEU A 644 -6.26 -7.86 42.05
C LEU A 644 -6.36 -9.09 42.96
N VAL A 645 -5.51 -10.11 42.72
CA VAL A 645 -5.46 -11.31 43.57
C VAL A 645 -5.12 -10.93 45.01
N ALA A 646 -4.08 -10.14 45.23
CA ALA A 646 -3.67 -9.71 46.56
C ALA A 646 -4.75 -8.90 47.28
N ALA A 647 -5.40 -7.96 46.62
CA ALA A 647 -6.49 -7.16 47.17
C ALA A 647 -7.75 -8.01 47.48
N PHE A 648 -8.08 -8.93 46.58
CA PHE A 648 -9.23 -9.81 46.72
C PHE A 648 -9.05 -10.78 47.91
N THR A 649 -7.91 -11.41 48.04
CA THR A 649 -7.61 -12.34 49.17
C THR A 649 -7.61 -11.59 50.51
N GLU A 650 -6.99 -10.39 50.60
CA GLU A 650 -7.02 -9.55 51.80
C GLU A 650 -8.46 -9.19 52.23
N LEU A 651 -9.32 -8.86 51.28
CA LEU A 651 -10.73 -8.54 51.53
C LEU A 651 -11.50 -9.76 52.05
N VAL A 652 -11.34 -10.92 51.41
CA VAL A 652 -12.01 -12.16 51.84
C VAL A 652 -11.52 -12.60 53.22
N ASP A 653 -10.23 -12.54 53.51
CA ASP A 653 -9.64 -12.89 54.80
C ASP A 653 -10.09 -11.94 55.90
N SER A 654 -10.41 -10.69 55.59
CA SER A 654 -11.03 -9.73 56.50
C SER A 654 -12.55 -9.90 56.70
N GLY A 655 -13.14 -10.93 56.08
CA GLY A 655 -14.55 -11.32 56.22
C GLY A 655 -15.48 -10.60 55.23
N ALA A 656 -14.99 -9.97 54.15
CA ALA A 656 -15.85 -9.32 53.17
C ALA A 656 -16.69 -10.35 52.39
N PRO A 657 -18.00 -10.15 52.21
CA PRO A 657 -18.89 -11.09 51.53
C PRO A 657 -18.83 -10.94 50.01
N ILE A 658 -17.63 -11.09 49.42
CA ILE A 658 -17.38 -10.91 48.00
C ILE A 658 -17.00 -12.21 47.28
N ALA A 659 -17.18 -12.24 45.99
CA ALA A 659 -16.68 -13.28 45.10
C ALA A 659 -16.10 -12.68 43.83
N LEU A 660 -15.05 -13.26 43.26
CA LEU A 660 -14.39 -12.78 42.06
C LEU A 660 -14.82 -13.58 40.83
N ALA A 661 -15.37 -12.89 39.85
CA ALA A 661 -15.72 -13.46 38.54
C ALA A 661 -14.77 -12.96 37.47
N ILE A 662 -14.18 -13.87 36.68
CA ILE A 662 -13.20 -13.56 35.63
C ILE A 662 -13.72 -14.09 34.30
N ILE A 663 -13.97 -13.17 33.35
CA ILE A 663 -14.33 -13.48 31.97
C ILE A 663 -13.12 -13.16 31.10
N GLY A 664 -12.53 -14.20 30.51
CA GLY A 664 -11.35 -14.12 29.67
C GLY A 664 -10.39 -15.26 29.87
N ASP A 665 -9.33 -15.25 29.10
CA ASP A 665 -8.27 -16.25 29.14
C ASP A 665 -6.91 -15.60 28.88
N GLY A 666 -5.83 -16.31 29.17
CA GLY A 666 -4.49 -15.80 28.93
C GLY A 666 -3.38 -16.50 29.74
N PRO A 667 -2.11 -16.12 29.54
CA PRO A 667 -0.96 -16.84 30.09
C PRO A 667 -0.88 -16.85 31.62
N TYR A 668 -1.47 -15.89 32.29
CA TYR A 668 -1.48 -15.82 33.76
C TYR A 668 -2.62 -16.62 34.41
N ARG A 669 -3.56 -17.20 33.65
CA ARG A 669 -4.75 -17.85 34.17
C ARG A 669 -4.44 -19.00 35.15
N GLN A 670 -3.58 -19.94 34.74
CA GLN A 670 -3.29 -21.13 35.55
C GLN A 670 -2.66 -20.75 36.90
N GLU A 671 -1.78 -19.79 36.92
CA GLU A 671 -1.17 -19.29 38.16
C GLU A 671 -2.19 -18.55 39.02
N MET A 672 -3.04 -17.72 38.40
CA MET A 672 -4.09 -16.99 39.10
C MET A 672 -5.13 -17.94 39.72
N GLU A 673 -5.55 -19.01 39.03
CA GLU A 673 -6.42 -20.07 39.54
C GLU A 673 -5.78 -20.76 40.75
N THR A 674 -4.45 -21.04 40.67
CA THR A 674 -3.71 -21.65 41.79
C THR A 674 -3.69 -20.74 43.00
N ASN A 675 -3.39 -19.45 42.84
CA ASN A 675 -3.34 -18.47 43.92
C ASN A 675 -4.72 -18.20 44.56
N LEU A 676 -5.81 -18.43 43.83
CA LEU A 676 -7.17 -18.25 44.31
C LEU A 676 -7.83 -19.56 44.80
N THR A 677 -7.06 -20.66 44.91
CA THR A 677 -7.57 -21.94 45.45
C THR A 677 -8.10 -21.74 46.85
N GLY A 678 -9.33 -22.15 47.12
CA GLY A 678 -9.99 -21.97 48.44
C GLY A 678 -10.73 -20.63 48.61
N TYR A 679 -10.56 -19.67 47.71
CA TYR A 679 -11.29 -18.41 47.71
C TYR A 679 -12.52 -18.48 46.77
N PRO A 680 -13.59 -17.70 47.03
CA PRO A 680 -14.80 -17.70 46.20
C PRO A 680 -14.54 -17.02 44.81
N ASN A 681 -14.21 -17.79 43.82
CA ASN A 681 -13.89 -17.31 42.46
C ASN A 681 -14.47 -18.19 41.35
N GLN A 682 -14.58 -17.64 40.16
CA GLN A 682 -14.97 -18.34 38.94
C GLN A 682 -14.25 -17.79 37.70
N PHE A 683 -13.59 -18.67 36.99
CA PHE A 683 -13.04 -18.42 35.65
C PHE A 683 -13.96 -19.02 34.57
N THR A 684 -14.45 -18.22 33.65
CA THR A 684 -15.37 -18.71 32.60
C THR A 684 -14.65 -19.02 31.27
N GLY A 685 -13.42 -18.56 31.11
CA GLY A 685 -12.84 -18.42 29.78
C GLY A 685 -13.51 -17.31 28.98
N TYR A 686 -13.37 -17.34 27.67
CA TYR A 686 -14.00 -16.34 26.80
C TYR A 686 -15.52 -16.55 26.74
N LEU A 687 -16.26 -15.47 26.97
CA LEU A 687 -17.70 -15.38 26.72
C LEU A 687 -17.93 -14.37 25.57
N THR A 688 -18.96 -14.62 24.79
CA THR A 688 -19.35 -13.75 23.68
C THR A 688 -20.87 -13.58 23.61
N GLY A 689 -21.34 -12.59 22.86
CA GLY A 689 -22.77 -12.34 22.65
C GLY A 689 -23.54 -12.22 23.97
N GLU A 690 -24.72 -12.81 24.01
CA GLU A 690 -25.64 -12.73 25.16
C GLU A 690 -25.04 -13.22 26.49
N GLN A 691 -24.14 -14.23 26.43
CA GLN A 691 -23.48 -14.72 27.65
C GLN A 691 -22.56 -13.67 28.28
N LEU A 692 -21.85 -12.90 27.49
CA LEU A 692 -21.01 -11.79 27.96
C LEU A 692 -21.87 -10.67 28.51
N GLN A 693 -22.93 -10.28 27.82
CA GLN A 693 -23.87 -9.24 28.26
C GLN A 693 -24.50 -9.58 29.63
N ARG A 694 -24.98 -10.82 29.76
CA ARG A 694 -25.52 -11.33 31.05
C ARG A 694 -24.45 -11.38 32.12
N GLY A 695 -23.21 -11.71 31.78
CA GLY A 695 -22.06 -11.71 32.69
C GLY A 695 -21.84 -10.34 33.33
N TYR A 696 -21.80 -9.29 32.52
CA TYR A 696 -21.72 -7.91 33.01
C TYR A 696 -22.96 -7.55 33.85
N ALA A 697 -24.14 -7.61 33.26
CA ALA A 697 -25.36 -7.14 33.91
C ALA A 697 -25.70 -7.88 35.23
N SER A 698 -25.18 -9.10 35.42
CA SER A 698 -25.43 -9.91 36.62
C SER A 698 -24.37 -9.78 37.72
N ALA A 699 -23.31 -9.00 37.49
CA ALA A 699 -22.35 -8.63 38.52
C ALA A 699 -22.83 -7.45 39.38
N ASP A 700 -22.06 -7.05 40.37
CA ASP A 700 -22.42 -5.94 41.27
C ASP A 700 -21.42 -4.78 41.14
N MET A 701 -20.18 -5.02 40.80
CA MET A 701 -19.17 -4.01 40.43
C MET A 701 -18.13 -4.55 39.46
N PHE A 702 -17.53 -3.67 38.71
CA PHE A 702 -16.49 -3.98 37.74
C PHE A 702 -15.13 -3.48 38.21
N VAL A 703 -14.11 -4.32 38.18
CA VAL A 703 -12.74 -3.98 38.60
C VAL A 703 -11.79 -4.15 37.44
N PHE A 704 -11.06 -3.07 37.08
CA PHE A 704 -10.11 -3.08 35.96
C PHE A 704 -8.79 -2.42 36.38
N PRO A 705 -7.86 -3.19 36.97
CA PRO A 705 -6.64 -2.65 37.57
C PRO A 705 -5.51 -2.35 36.56
N SER A 706 -5.78 -2.43 35.28
CA SER A 706 -4.78 -2.19 34.23
C SER A 706 -4.32 -0.73 34.19
N ALA A 707 -3.00 -0.53 34.22
CA ALA A 707 -2.34 0.74 33.96
C ALA A 707 -1.86 0.89 32.50
N THR A 708 -1.94 -0.18 31.69
CA THR A 708 -1.35 -0.25 30.35
C THR A 708 -2.35 -0.10 29.22
N ASP A 709 -3.65 -0.11 29.54
CA ASP A 709 -4.67 0.03 28.50
C ASP A 709 -4.75 1.47 27.98
N THR A 710 -4.66 1.62 26.68
CA THR A 710 -4.76 2.93 26.01
C THR A 710 -6.18 3.51 26.05
N PHE A 711 -7.19 2.65 26.21
CA PHE A 711 -8.61 3.04 26.26
C PHE A 711 -9.41 2.24 27.29
N GLY A 712 -9.68 0.93 27.08
CA GLY A 712 -10.48 0.10 27.98
C GLY A 712 -11.97 0.03 27.64
N ASN A 713 -12.33 -0.47 26.43
CA ASN A 713 -13.73 -0.66 26.02
C ASN A 713 -14.58 -1.38 27.07
N VAL A 714 -13.99 -2.34 27.78
CA VAL A 714 -14.64 -3.13 28.85
C VAL A 714 -15.20 -2.25 29.99
N VAL A 715 -14.61 -1.08 30.23
CA VAL A 715 -15.09 -0.09 31.19
C VAL A 715 -16.41 0.53 30.70
N LEU A 716 -16.50 0.88 29.44
CA LEU A 716 -17.75 1.39 28.84
C LEU A 716 -18.84 0.31 28.81
N GLU A 717 -18.48 -0.94 28.51
CA GLU A 717 -19.42 -2.10 28.53
C GLU A 717 -19.97 -2.33 29.97
N ALA A 718 -19.10 -2.22 30.98
CA ALA A 718 -19.49 -2.34 32.36
C ALA A 718 -20.43 -1.21 32.79
N GLN A 719 -20.08 0.05 32.52
CA GLN A 719 -20.92 1.22 32.81
C GLN A 719 -22.27 1.15 32.07
N ALA A 720 -22.26 0.77 30.79
CA ALA A 720 -23.46 0.57 29.99
C ALA A 720 -24.38 -0.51 30.63
N SER A 721 -23.80 -1.54 31.26
CA SER A 721 -24.53 -2.58 31.99
C SER A 721 -24.96 -2.18 33.39
N GLY A 722 -24.74 -0.91 33.80
CA GLY A 722 -25.15 -0.37 35.10
C GLY A 722 -24.23 -0.74 36.27
N LEU A 723 -22.95 -1.04 36.00
CA LEU A 723 -21.99 -1.36 37.05
C LEU A 723 -21.17 -0.13 37.45
N PRO A 724 -20.97 0.13 38.75
CA PRO A 724 -19.91 1.01 39.20
C PRO A 724 -18.56 0.41 38.81
N VAL A 725 -17.61 1.27 38.36
CA VAL A 725 -16.30 0.81 37.91
C VAL A 725 -15.17 1.23 38.84
N ILE A 726 -14.21 0.34 39.08
CA ILE A 726 -13.01 0.63 39.86
C ILE A 726 -11.82 0.50 38.90
N VAL A 727 -11.14 1.61 38.65
CA VAL A 727 -10.05 1.67 37.68
C VAL A 727 -8.79 2.30 38.28
N SER A 728 -7.64 2.05 37.64
CA SER A 728 -6.37 2.67 38.05
C SER A 728 -6.30 4.14 37.60
N ASP A 729 -5.49 4.96 38.30
CA ASP A 729 -5.24 6.37 37.92
C ASP A 729 -4.29 6.51 36.72
N GLU A 730 -3.77 5.43 36.18
CA GLU A 730 -2.96 5.36 34.98
C GLU A 730 -3.71 4.69 33.83
N GLY A 731 -3.34 5.05 32.59
CA GLY A 731 -3.95 4.54 31.37
C GLY A 731 -5.22 5.29 30.95
N GLY A 732 -5.81 4.86 29.84
CA GLY A 732 -7.03 5.43 29.27
C GLY A 732 -8.34 5.15 30.02
N PRO A 733 -8.48 4.03 30.77
CA PRO A 733 -9.71 3.68 31.46
C PRO A 733 -10.27 4.77 32.40
N ARG A 734 -9.41 5.53 33.08
CA ARG A 734 -9.80 6.64 33.97
C ARG A 734 -10.53 7.78 33.26
N GLU A 735 -10.27 7.96 31.94
CA GLU A 735 -10.89 9.01 31.13
C GLU A 735 -12.35 8.68 30.75
N LEU A 736 -12.76 7.42 30.93
CA LEU A 736 -14.08 6.91 30.57
C LEU A 736 -15.11 7.00 31.70
N MET A 737 -14.72 7.54 32.85
CA MET A 737 -15.57 7.57 34.03
C MET A 737 -15.40 8.88 34.79
N ARG A 738 -16.28 9.14 35.77
CA ARG A 738 -16.17 10.25 36.70
C ARG A 738 -15.91 9.71 38.11
N ASP A 739 -14.73 10.07 38.66
CA ASP A 739 -14.34 9.63 39.97
C ASP A 739 -15.33 10.10 41.07
N GLY A 740 -15.74 9.20 41.94
CA GLY A 740 -16.72 9.43 42.98
C GLY A 740 -18.20 9.46 42.54
N GLU A 741 -18.48 9.57 41.20
CA GLU A 741 -19.84 9.61 40.65
C GLU A 741 -20.24 8.33 39.92
N THR A 742 -19.42 7.83 38.99
CA THR A 742 -19.70 6.63 38.19
C THR A 742 -18.82 5.44 38.58
N GLY A 743 -17.82 5.67 39.42
CA GLY A 743 -16.87 4.70 39.89
C GLY A 743 -15.82 5.30 40.79
N ILE A 744 -14.76 4.57 41.05
CA ILE A 744 -13.65 4.98 41.94
C ILE A 744 -12.32 4.79 41.20
N VAL A 745 -11.49 5.85 41.27
CA VAL A 745 -10.11 5.79 40.76
C VAL A 745 -9.19 5.49 41.93
N PHE A 746 -8.33 4.48 41.77
CA PHE A 746 -7.32 4.15 42.78
C PHE A 746 -5.91 4.30 42.19
N ARG A 747 -4.90 4.47 43.08
CA ARG A 747 -3.52 4.62 42.67
C ARG A 747 -2.95 3.33 42.05
N ALA A 748 -2.40 3.40 40.85
CA ALA A 748 -1.75 2.28 40.18
C ALA A 748 -0.67 1.64 41.05
N GLY A 749 -0.62 0.30 41.04
CA GLY A 749 0.30 -0.48 41.89
C GLY A 749 -0.05 -0.53 43.40
N SER A 750 -1.14 0.09 43.82
CA SER A 750 -1.52 0.13 45.27
C SER A 750 -2.58 -0.91 45.58
N VAL A 751 -2.15 -2.05 46.17
CA VAL A 751 -3.08 -3.07 46.69
C VAL A 751 -4.02 -2.42 47.73
N LYS A 752 -3.49 -1.63 48.66
CA LYS A 752 -4.29 -0.91 49.65
C LYS A 752 -5.32 0.01 49.02
N GLY A 753 -4.95 0.77 47.98
CA GLY A 753 -5.88 1.66 47.29
C GLY A 753 -7.05 0.89 46.65
N LEU A 754 -6.77 -0.28 46.05
CA LEU A 754 -7.80 -1.15 45.50
C LEU A 754 -8.70 -1.75 46.59
N VAL A 755 -8.11 -2.21 47.72
CA VAL A 755 -8.86 -2.70 48.89
C VAL A 755 -9.80 -1.63 49.46
N ASP A 756 -9.30 -0.41 49.60
CA ASP A 756 -10.10 0.73 50.14
C ASP A 756 -11.23 1.09 49.16
N ALA A 757 -11.00 1.09 47.85
CA ALA A 757 -12.02 1.35 46.84
C ALA A 757 -13.14 0.30 46.84
N VAL A 758 -12.79 -0.99 46.86
CA VAL A 758 -13.79 -2.08 46.97
C VAL A 758 -14.53 -1.98 48.29
N ARG A 759 -13.83 -1.80 49.43
CA ARG A 759 -14.43 -1.70 50.78
C ARG A 759 -15.45 -0.56 50.85
N LEU A 760 -15.16 0.59 50.25
CA LEU A 760 -16.07 1.73 50.19
C LEU A 760 -17.42 1.39 49.56
N LEU A 761 -17.44 0.56 48.54
CA LEU A 761 -18.68 0.17 47.84
C LEU A 761 -19.42 -0.96 48.56
N ILE A 762 -18.72 -1.95 49.11
CA ILE A 762 -19.38 -3.08 49.80
C ILE A 762 -19.97 -2.68 51.14
N THR A 763 -19.46 -1.62 51.79
CA THR A 763 -19.99 -1.11 53.08
C THR A 763 -21.17 -0.16 52.90
N ASP A 764 -21.43 0.37 51.69
CA ASP A 764 -22.55 1.26 51.36
C ASP A 764 -23.25 0.78 50.06
N PRO A 765 -24.19 -0.19 50.18
CA PRO A 765 -24.93 -0.73 49.04
C PRO A 765 -25.77 0.32 48.27
N GLU A 766 -26.25 1.34 48.97
CA GLU A 766 -27.01 2.43 48.33
C GLU A 766 -26.10 3.28 47.45
N ARG A 767 -24.89 3.58 47.94
CA ARG A 767 -23.86 4.26 47.13
C ARG A 767 -23.46 3.43 45.92
N MET A 768 -23.24 2.13 46.12
CA MET A 768 -22.89 1.23 45.03
C MET A 768 -23.98 1.21 43.94
N SER A 769 -25.24 1.06 44.32
CA SER A 769 -26.38 1.06 43.38
C SER A 769 -26.52 2.41 42.66
N ARG A 770 -26.45 3.52 43.39
CA ARG A 770 -26.54 4.88 42.82
C ARG A 770 -25.39 5.16 41.87
N MET A 771 -24.17 4.73 42.18
CA MET A 771 -22.99 4.88 41.34
C MET A 771 -23.12 4.05 40.06
N GLY A 772 -23.67 2.85 40.12
CA GLY A 772 -23.98 2.02 38.97
C GLY A 772 -25.03 2.66 38.05
N GLN A 773 -26.06 3.28 38.58
CA GLN A 773 -27.05 4.01 37.82
C GLN A 773 -26.42 5.24 37.15
N ASN A 774 -25.64 6.03 37.89
CA ASN A 774 -24.90 7.17 37.33
C ASN A 774 -23.96 6.74 36.23
N ALA A 775 -23.30 5.58 36.32
CA ALA A 775 -22.43 5.03 35.29
C ALA A 775 -23.21 4.75 33.99
N ARG A 776 -24.40 4.15 34.11
CA ARG A 776 -25.30 3.94 32.96
C ARG A 776 -25.72 5.25 32.34
N ASP A 777 -26.20 6.21 33.11
CA ASP A 777 -26.69 7.51 32.63
C ASP A 777 -25.56 8.31 31.98
N PHE A 778 -24.36 8.26 32.56
CA PHE A 778 -23.15 8.87 31.97
C PHE A 778 -22.82 8.29 30.61
N THR A 779 -22.89 6.97 30.49
CA THR A 779 -22.59 6.29 29.18
C THR A 779 -23.64 6.64 28.14
N LEU A 780 -24.94 6.64 28.50
CA LEU A 780 -26.02 7.01 27.57
C LEU A 780 -25.90 8.45 27.08
N THR A 781 -25.39 9.37 27.93
CA THR A 781 -25.29 10.79 27.60
C THR A 781 -23.99 11.16 26.86
N ASN A 782 -22.91 10.50 27.20
CA ASN A 782 -21.56 10.91 26.74
C ASN A 782 -20.89 9.94 25.78
N ALA A 783 -21.45 8.73 25.59
CA ALA A 783 -20.89 7.84 24.56
C ALA A 783 -21.15 8.42 23.16
N PRO A 784 -20.11 8.63 22.35
CA PRO A 784 -20.31 9.07 20.97
C PRO A 784 -21.20 8.10 20.19
N ASP A 785 -21.94 8.61 19.21
CA ASP A 785 -22.65 7.75 18.28
C ASP A 785 -21.64 6.85 17.52
N ILE A 786 -22.01 5.61 17.33
CA ILE A 786 -21.26 4.65 16.49
C ILE A 786 -20.89 5.26 15.14
N ASN A 787 -21.77 6.09 14.59
CA ASN A 787 -21.59 6.77 13.33
C ASN A 787 -20.43 7.76 13.37
N GLU A 788 -20.25 8.51 14.46
CA GLU A 788 -19.14 9.45 14.63
C GLU A 788 -17.79 8.73 14.64
N THR A 789 -17.70 7.63 15.38
CA THR A 789 -16.48 6.80 15.41
C THR A 789 -16.10 6.30 14.03
N TYR A 790 -17.06 5.75 13.28
CA TYR A 790 -16.79 5.20 11.95
C TYR A 790 -16.58 6.28 10.91
N ASN A 791 -17.28 7.40 10.97
CA ASN A 791 -17.03 8.55 10.10
C ASN A 791 -15.60 9.06 10.29
N THR A 792 -15.11 9.14 11.52
CA THR A 792 -13.74 9.57 11.83
C THR A 792 -12.72 8.59 11.23
N ILE A 793 -12.87 7.27 11.43
CA ILE A 793 -11.95 6.26 10.89
C ILE A 793 -12.00 6.22 9.36
N LEU A 794 -13.20 6.32 8.77
CA LEU A 794 -13.42 6.30 7.32
C LEU A 794 -13.25 7.67 6.66
N HIS A 795 -12.99 8.74 7.46
CA HIS A 795 -12.81 10.13 7.02
C HIS A 795 -14.02 10.72 6.25
N LEU A 796 -15.22 10.28 6.56
CA LEU A 796 -16.45 10.73 5.88
C LEU A 796 -16.86 12.15 6.24
N ASP A 797 -16.37 12.71 7.35
CA ASP A 797 -16.73 14.05 7.82
C ASP A 797 -16.18 15.21 6.96
N LYS A 798 -15.21 14.91 6.07
CA LYS A 798 -14.61 15.94 5.20
C LYS A 798 -15.45 16.33 4.00
N HIS A 799 -16.52 15.60 3.69
CA HIS A 799 -17.39 15.88 2.53
C HIS A 799 -18.57 16.79 2.83
N ASN A 800 -18.93 17.00 4.10
CA ASN A 800 -20.06 17.88 4.48
C ASN A 800 -19.67 19.36 4.68
N THR A 801 -18.41 19.75 4.46
CA THR A 801 -17.89 21.11 4.67
C THR A 801 -17.32 21.76 3.40
N ARG A 802 -17.71 21.29 2.21
CA ARG A 802 -17.35 21.95 0.95
C ARG A 802 -18.55 22.30 0.11
#